data_07c334fd8decce13efc212232acbf6f8
#
_entry.id   07c334fd8decce13efc212232acbf6f8
#
_cell.length_a   1.000
_cell.length_b   1.000
_cell.length_c   1.000
_cell.angle_alpha   90.00
_cell.angle_beta   90.00
_cell.angle_gamma   90.00
#
_symmetry.space_group_name_H-M   'P 1'
#
loop_
_entity.id
_entity.type
_entity.pdbx_description
1 polymer ?
#
loop_
_entity_poly.entity_id
_entity_poly.type
_entity_poly.pdbx_seq_one_letter_code
_entity_poly.pdbx_strand_id
1 'polypeptide(L)'
;MKEQNLTQQIIDYIQAGYTAFYLKTSELARADRLIGEVANQLRFNVIEYNLAYGRVKFENKESIDDSLTSFEKIFNHLRYEDLENNLILIKDAKLGLENNPVALARLKYLLDTLNDYKGESAVILQSADVYLPNEIEPLVTLLELPLPDQNQIQAVLKQEKIANELTDRLTTALSGLNQLDIQELLNFLKNKYGELTVENEKVILAEIQQQIEQIIAKSGVLEMVKVNEEIEDIGGLEKLKAWLQDQSYIVKNLQAAKEFGVKAPKGTLIAGMPGCGKSLTAKAAAALFQQPLLRLDIGSLLGKYVGESETNMRKALAMAESISPCVLWVDELEKAFVGMTGNNASEVSSRLLGYFLTWLQEKTAPVFIIATANDITALPPELLRKGRFDEIFYVGFPTKKERKKIIEIHLVKAKQDASQFDIEELAKECRDYAGADIENAIFDAVKKAFIGNDKILTQDLLLEAIRKTTPLRKTLKDKVGEYEKKFDELYLSPASENDGLSIAQMVKMAKDPNYLTRLNVANDENVTEEILEQLAKDDNLEVRKAVFKNINCPTKVLDEQLSLEENHERYDEKFLDIIYQNKNVSFALALDKWKEDIKTRSRIDHLFKNNDISLLENQEAILERGGAYPKVLLAKYPESVNYLAQKGKFKDIKVPDIGSNKGKITQWFKHLGDYISKGDSICEIEGDKALIEIPSEFSGVLHQIITPVGLEVMSYDVIGKMVVD
;
A
#
# COMPACT_ATOMS: atom_id res chain seq x y z
N MET A 1 -39.27 3.17 -8.69
CA MET A 1 -39.40 4.30 -7.76
C MET A 1 -38.67 5.57 -8.25
N LYS A 2 -37.34 5.52 -8.57
CA LYS A 2 -36.62 6.75 -8.97
C LYS A 2 -37.09 7.32 -10.32
N GLU A 3 -37.41 6.48 -11.30
CA GLU A 3 -37.90 6.91 -12.62
C GLU A 3 -39.36 7.38 -12.56
N GLN A 4 -40.22 6.66 -11.84
CA GLN A 4 -41.60 7.14 -11.55
C GLN A 4 -41.61 8.45 -10.81
N ASN A 5 -40.61 8.69 -9.95
CA ASN A 5 -40.42 9.98 -9.30
C ASN A 5 -39.99 11.06 -10.29
N LEU A 6 -39.15 10.74 -11.31
CA LEU A 6 -38.74 11.68 -12.35
C LEU A 6 -39.89 12.01 -13.29
N THR A 7 -40.72 11.03 -13.70
CA THR A 7 -41.93 11.27 -14.48
C THR A 7 -42.85 12.25 -13.75
N GLN A 8 -43.15 11.98 -12.48
CA GLN A 8 -43.99 12.87 -11.65
C GLN A 8 -43.36 14.26 -11.46
N GLN A 9 -42.06 14.30 -11.25
CA GLN A 9 -41.33 15.57 -11.08
C GLN A 9 -41.41 16.46 -12.33
N ILE A 10 -41.25 15.87 -13.53
CA ILE A 10 -41.41 16.58 -14.78
C ILE A 10 -42.83 17.15 -14.92
N ILE A 11 -43.85 16.33 -14.61
CA ILE A 11 -45.23 16.73 -14.62
C ILE A 11 -45.49 17.90 -13.67
N ASP A 12 -45.01 17.76 -12.41
CA ASP A 12 -45.18 18.81 -11.41
C ASP A 12 -44.51 20.13 -11.82
N TYR A 13 -43.31 20.06 -12.43
CA TYR A 13 -42.62 21.25 -12.97
C TYR A 13 -43.40 21.88 -14.13
N ILE A 14 -43.91 21.11 -15.09
CA ILE A 14 -44.69 21.65 -16.20
C ILE A 14 -45.96 22.34 -15.65
N GLN A 15 -46.66 21.67 -14.75
CA GLN A 15 -47.86 22.26 -14.10
C GLN A 15 -47.55 23.50 -13.26
N ALA A 16 -46.34 23.57 -12.70
CA ALA A 16 -45.86 24.77 -12.01
C ALA A 16 -45.39 25.90 -12.95
N GLY A 17 -45.46 25.67 -14.28
CA GLY A 17 -45.14 26.67 -15.28
C GLY A 17 -43.68 26.67 -15.77
N TYR A 18 -42.92 25.58 -15.52
CA TYR A 18 -41.59 25.40 -16.12
C TYR A 18 -41.79 24.92 -17.57
N THR A 19 -41.12 25.57 -18.51
CA THR A 19 -41.35 25.36 -19.95
C THR A 19 -40.19 24.71 -20.68
N ALA A 20 -39.00 24.58 -20.03
CA ALA A 20 -37.84 24.04 -20.68
C ALA A 20 -37.02 23.13 -19.77
N PHE A 21 -36.67 21.98 -20.30
CA PHE A 21 -35.89 20.94 -19.61
C PHE A 21 -34.73 20.49 -20.48
N TYR A 22 -33.61 20.11 -19.85
CA TYR A 22 -32.52 19.42 -20.50
C TYR A 22 -32.38 18.02 -19.87
N LEU A 23 -32.74 17.00 -20.62
CA LEU A 23 -32.65 15.61 -20.18
C LEU A 23 -31.32 15.03 -20.62
N LYS A 24 -30.41 14.87 -19.66
CA LYS A 24 -29.13 14.22 -19.87
C LYS A 24 -29.31 12.71 -19.85
N THR A 25 -29.09 12.05 -20.98
CA THR A 25 -29.11 10.60 -21.09
C THR A 25 -28.57 10.10 -22.43
N SER A 26 -27.91 8.92 -22.42
CA SER A 26 -27.56 8.14 -23.61
C SER A 26 -28.60 7.07 -23.96
N GLU A 27 -29.59 6.81 -23.08
CA GLU A 27 -30.58 5.75 -23.21
C GLU A 27 -31.83 6.29 -23.95
N LEU A 28 -31.75 6.39 -25.28
CA LEU A 28 -32.80 7.00 -26.09
C LEU A 28 -34.16 6.31 -25.91
N ALA A 29 -34.21 4.96 -25.95
CA ALA A 29 -35.46 4.20 -25.87
C ALA A 29 -36.13 4.35 -24.47
N ARG A 30 -35.35 4.47 -23.42
CA ARG A 30 -35.85 4.65 -22.05
C ARG A 30 -36.37 6.07 -21.85
N ALA A 31 -35.62 7.05 -22.37
CA ALA A 31 -36.06 8.45 -22.40
C ALA A 31 -37.37 8.63 -23.19
N ASP A 32 -37.50 7.99 -24.33
CA ASP A 32 -38.73 8.04 -25.12
C ASP A 32 -39.93 7.46 -24.35
N ARG A 33 -39.75 6.37 -23.58
CA ARG A 33 -40.82 5.85 -22.72
C ARG A 33 -41.22 6.82 -21.64
N LEU A 34 -40.23 7.40 -20.92
CA LEU A 34 -40.46 8.40 -19.88
C LEU A 34 -41.23 9.61 -20.46
N ILE A 35 -40.77 10.12 -21.59
CA ILE A 35 -41.40 11.28 -22.27
C ILE A 35 -42.84 10.93 -22.71
N GLY A 36 -43.03 9.72 -23.24
CA GLY A 36 -44.37 9.24 -23.60
C GLY A 36 -45.31 9.12 -22.40
N GLU A 37 -44.82 8.67 -21.25
CA GLU A 37 -45.60 8.61 -20.01
C GLU A 37 -46.00 10.01 -19.53
N VAL A 38 -45.05 10.97 -19.53
CA VAL A 38 -45.31 12.36 -19.20
C VAL A 38 -46.36 12.95 -20.09
N ALA A 39 -46.20 12.79 -21.42
CA ALA A 39 -47.15 13.29 -22.42
C ALA A 39 -48.56 12.70 -22.26
N ASN A 40 -48.64 11.38 -22.03
CA ASN A 40 -49.93 10.71 -21.80
C ASN A 40 -50.66 11.22 -20.56
N GLN A 41 -49.96 11.46 -19.44
CA GLN A 41 -50.57 11.95 -18.21
C GLN A 41 -51.01 13.41 -18.33
N LEU A 42 -50.24 14.22 -19.04
CA LEU A 42 -50.61 15.63 -19.32
C LEU A 42 -51.59 15.76 -20.48
N ARG A 43 -51.84 14.73 -21.27
CA ARG A 43 -52.61 14.74 -22.53
C ARG A 43 -51.98 15.65 -23.60
N PHE A 44 -50.67 15.69 -23.66
CA PHE A 44 -49.90 16.42 -24.65
C PHE A 44 -49.55 15.54 -25.84
N ASN A 45 -49.41 16.13 -27.02
CA ASN A 45 -48.81 15.49 -28.17
C ASN A 45 -47.30 15.62 -28.13
N VAL A 46 -46.53 14.61 -28.51
CA VAL A 46 -45.10 14.71 -28.62
C VAL A 46 -44.66 15.05 -30.02
N ILE A 47 -43.95 16.16 -30.19
CA ILE A 47 -43.34 16.52 -31.46
C ILE A 47 -41.84 16.33 -31.36
N GLU A 48 -41.29 15.36 -32.11
CA GLU A 48 -39.86 15.00 -32.04
C GLU A 48 -39.10 15.62 -33.22
N TYR A 49 -37.92 16.18 -32.90
CA TYR A 49 -36.92 16.65 -33.84
C TYR A 49 -35.56 16.05 -33.54
N ASN A 50 -34.82 15.66 -34.58
CA ASN A 50 -33.43 15.25 -34.48
C ASN A 50 -32.60 15.71 -35.69
N LEU A 51 -31.27 15.71 -35.55
CA LEU A 51 -30.38 16.21 -36.62
C LEU A 51 -30.28 15.22 -37.82
N ALA A 52 -30.63 13.96 -37.63
CA ALA A 52 -30.51 12.95 -38.69
C ALA A 52 -31.68 12.99 -39.69
N TYR A 53 -32.93 13.14 -39.21
CA TYR A 53 -34.13 12.99 -39.99
C TYR A 53 -35.12 14.12 -39.86
N GLY A 54 -34.74 15.23 -39.24
CA GLY A 54 -35.60 16.40 -39.07
C GLY A 54 -36.75 16.16 -38.11
N ARG A 55 -38.00 16.46 -38.55
CA ARG A 55 -39.22 16.17 -37.79
C ARG A 55 -39.66 14.74 -38.01
N VAL A 56 -39.85 13.99 -36.93
CA VAL A 56 -40.26 12.58 -37.00
C VAL A 56 -41.51 12.35 -36.14
N LYS A 57 -42.27 11.30 -36.48
CA LYS A 57 -43.35 10.78 -35.62
C LYS A 57 -42.74 10.11 -34.38
N PHE A 58 -43.20 10.50 -33.20
CA PHE A 58 -42.67 10.00 -31.96
C PHE A 58 -42.83 8.48 -31.80
N GLU A 59 -43.97 7.91 -32.21
CA GLU A 59 -44.34 6.51 -31.98
C GLU A 59 -43.48 5.53 -32.78
N ASN A 60 -43.26 5.81 -34.07
CA ASN A 60 -42.61 4.89 -35.00
C ASN A 60 -41.35 5.45 -35.69
N LYS A 61 -40.98 6.66 -35.35
CA LYS A 61 -39.77 7.36 -35.87
C LYS A 61 -39.78 7.60 -37.39
N GLU A 62 -40.91 7.52 -38.04
CA GLU A 62 -41.04 7.87 -39.47
C GLU A 62 -40.80 9.35 -39.67
N SER A 63 -40.00 9.72 -40.69
CA SER A 63 -39.78 11.13 -41.03
C SER A 63 -41.06 11.77 -41.57
N ILE A 64 -41.37 12.94 -41.02
CA ILE A 64 -42.48 13.81 -41.49
C ILE A 64 -41.92 14.91 -42.40
N ASP A 65 -40.77 15.49 -42.00
CA ASP A 65 -40.09 16.54 -42.74
C ASP A 65 -38.58 16.45 -42.55
N ASP A 66 -37.90 15.91 -43.56
CA ASP A 66 -36.46 15.69 -43.59
C ASP A 66 -35.65 16.96 -43.96
N SER A 67 -36.34 18.06 -44.28
CA SER A 67 -35.68 19.35 -44.52
C SER A 67 -35.21 20.03 -43.25
N LEU A 68 -35.76 19.62 -42.08
CA LEU A 68 -35.53 20.21 -40.75
C LEU A 68 -34.35 19.53 -39.99
N THR A 69 -33.22 19.39 -40.65
CA THR A 69 -32.00 18.69 -40.11
C THR A 69 -30.96 19.61 -39.48
N SER A 70 -31.31 20.90 -39.23
CA SER A 70 -30.45 21.78 -38.44
C SER A 70 -31.28 22.52 -37.39
N PHE A 71 -30.67 22.78 -36.24
CA PHE A 71 -31.34 23.49 -35.14
C PHE A 71 -31.82 24.89 -35.54
N GLU A 72 -31.09 25.55 -36.41
CA GLU A 72 -31.54 26.82 -36.97
C GLU A 72 -32.87 26.72 -37.73
N LYS A 73 -33.03 25.68 -38.52
CA LYS A 73 -34.30 25.41 -39.26
C LYS A 73 -35.40 24.97 -38.31
N ILE A 74 -35.11 24.03 -37.39
CA ILE A 74 -36.05 23.54 -36.39
C ILE A 74 -36.62 24.72 -35.56
N PHE A 75 -35.78 25.55 -34.96
CA PHE A 75 -36.25 26.67 -34.14
C PHE A 75 -36.98 27.75 -34.98
N ASN A 76 -36.58 27.93 -36.23
CA ASN A 76 -37.32 28.82 -37.12
C ASN A 76 -38.69 28.27 -37.49
N HIS A 77 -38.82 26.96 -37.66
CA HIS A 77 -40.07 26.27 -37.93
C HIS A 77 -41.00 26.35 -36.72
N LEU A 78 -40.52 26.01 -35.53
CA LEU A 78 -41.26 26.07 -34.26
C LEU A 78 -41.81 27.47 -33.93
N ARG A 79 -41.26 28.53 -34.48
CA ARG A 79 -41.77 29.91 -34.32
C ARG A 79 -43.17 30.10 -34.92
N TYR A 80 -43.52 29.28 -35.91
CA TYR A 80 -44.79 29.39 -36.65
C TYR A 80 -45.78 28.26 -36.38
N GLU A 81 -45.38 27.29 -35.53
CA GLU A 81 -46.21 26.20 -35.10
C GLU A 81 -47.10 26.61 -33.91
N ASP A 82 -48.27 25.99 -33.80
CA ASP A 82 -49.06 26.06 -32.59
C ASP A 82 -48.40 25.16 -31.51
N LEU A 83 -48.02 25.74 -30.40
CA LEU A 83 -47.30 25.07 -29.35
C LEU A 83 -48.23 24.54 -28.22
N GLU A 84 -49.51 24.88 -28.24
CA GLU A 84 -50.47 24.52 -27.21
C GLU A 84 -50.64 22.99 -27.14
N ASN A 85 -50.65 22.42 -25.94
CA ASN A 85 -50.77 21.00 -25.64
C ASN A 85 -49.69 20.09 -26.33
N ASN A 86 -48.49 20.66 -26.54
CA ASN A 86 -47.38 19.94 -27.14
C ASN A 86 -46.18 19.82 -26.23
N LEU A 87 -45.59 18.64 -26.21
CA LEU A 87 -44.28 18.37 -25.62
C LEU A 87 -43.24 18.25 -26.75
N ILE A 88 -42.38 19.22 -26.87
CA ILE A 88 -41.40 19.33 -27.95
C ILE A 88 -40.13 18.66 -27.55
N LEU A 89 -39.80 17.51 -28.15
CA LEU A 89 -38.57 16.80 -27.91
C LEU A 89 -37.53 17.11 -28.98
N ILE A 90 -36.38 17.63 -28.55
CA ILE A 90 -35.28 17.98 -29.44
C ILE A 90 -34.07 17.14 -29.04
N LYS A 91 -33.75 16.12 -29.86
CA LYS A 91 -32.60 15.23 -29.67
C LYS A 91 -31.32 15.85 -30.21
N ASP A 92 -30.19 15.32 -29.81
CA ASP A 92 -28.85 15.77 -30.23
C ASP A 92 -28.53 17.23 -29.81
N ALA A 93 -29.10 17.67 -28.69
CA ALA A 93 -29.07 19.08 -28.24
C ALA A 93 -27.63 19.62 -28.17
N LYS A 94 -26.67 18.88 -27.63
CA LYS A 94 -25.27 19.33 -27.56
C LYS A 94 -24.69 19.54 -28.96
N LEU A 95 -24.85 18.58 -29.87
CA LEU A 95 -24.32 18.65 -31.23
C LEU A 95 -24.89 19.80 -32.03
N GLY A 96 -26.16 20.13 -31.82
CA GLY A 96 -26.85 21.19 -32.54
C GLY A 96 -26.62 22.60 -31.99
N LEU A 97 -26.32 22.74 -30.69
CA LEU A 97 -26.10 24.00 -30.01
C LEU A 97 -24.64 24.40 -29.85
N GLU A 98 -23.74 23.41 -29.70
CA GLU A 98 -22.32 23.69 -29.51
C GLU A 98 -21.74 24.38 -30.74
N ASN A 99 -21.05 25.49 -30.55
CA ASN A 99 -20.50 26.32 -31.59
C ASN A 99 -21.54 26.92 -32.60
N ASN A 100 -22.82 26.95 -32.24
CA ASN A 100 -23.88 27.48 -33.09
C ASN A 100 -24.64 28.66 -32.44
N PRO A 101 -24.11 29.87 -32.51
CA PRO A 101 -24.71 31.03 -31.86
C PRO A 101 -26.08 31.39 -32.43
N VAL A 102 -26.36 31.10 -33.71
CA VAL A 102 -27.65 31.37 -34.34
C VAL A 102 -28.74 30.45 -33.78
N ALA A 103 -28.45 29.15 -33.66
CA ALA A 103 -29.36 28.21 -33.03
C ALA A 103 -29.64 28.58 -31.57
N LEU A 104 -28.59 28.98 -30.83
CA LEU A 104 -28.73 29.41 -29.44
C LEU A 104 -29.63 30.63 -29.28
N ALA A 105 -29.44 31.65 -30.11
CA ALA A 105 -30.27 32.85 -30.09
C ALA A 105 -31.75 32.55 -30.44
N ARG A 106 -31.98 31.65 -31.39
CA ARG A 106 -33.34 31.19 -31.76
C ARG A 106 -33.98 30.36 -30.66
N LEU A 107 -33.19 29.45 -30.02
CA LEU A 107 -33.68 28.72 -28.88
C LEU A 107 -34.11 29.63 -27.74
N LYS A 108 -33.26 30.64 -27.40
CA LYS A 108 -33.62 31.61 -26.38
C LYS A 108 -34.95 32.29 -26.68
N TYR A 109 -35.14 32.74 -27.92
CA TYR A 109 -36.41 33.35 -28.35
C TYR A 109 -37.60 32.41 -28.23
N LEU A 110 -37.41 31.10 -28.61
CA LEU A 110 -38.44 30.07 -28.44
C LEU A 110 -38.82 29.88 -26.97
N LEU A 111 -37.82 29.82 -26.07
CA LEU A 111 -38.05 29.68 -24.64
C LEU A 111 -38.79 30.88 -24.04
N ASP A 112 -38.50 32.09 -24.51
CA ASP A 112 -39.26 33.29 -24.14
C ASP A 112 -40.70 33.20 -24.61
N THR A 113 -40.96 32.72 -25.84
CA THR A 113 -42.30 32.52 -26.38
C THR A 113 -43.07 31.47 -25.60
N LEU A 114 -42.45 30.37 -25.18
CA LEU A 114 -43.08 29.32 -24.37
C LEU A 114 -43.58 29.81 -23.01
N ASN A 115 -43.10 30.97 -22.52
CA ASN A 115 -43.64 31.55 -21.29
C ASN A 115 -45.12 31.98 -21.43
N ASP A 116 -45.64 32.14 -22.64
CA ASP A 116 -47.05 32.44 -22.89
C ASP A 116 -47.91 31.16 -22.81
N TYR A 117 -47.27 29.97 -22.88
CA TYR A 117 -47.91 28.63 -22.85
C TYR A 117 -47.59 27.87 -21.55
N LYS A 118 -47.44 28.58 -20.43
CA LYS A 118 -47.09 27.97 -19.12
C LYS A 118 -48.13 26.97 -18.68
N GLY A 119 -47.68 25.72 -18.45
CA GLY A 119 -48.54 24.60 -18.08
C GLY A 119 -49.21 23.85 -19.23
N GLU A 120 -49.14 24.41 -20.45
CA GLU A 120 -49.78 23.89 -21.68
C GLU A 120 -48.76 23.41 -22.71
N SER A 121 -47.48 23.66 -22.54
CA SER A 121 -46.42 23.23 -23.44
C SER A 121 -45.06 23.21 -22.76
N ALA A 122 -44.15 22.36 -23.22
CA ALA A 122 -42.77 22.33 -22.75
C ALA A 122 -41.81 21.83 -23.85
N VAL A 123 -40.57 22.26 -23.77
CA VAL A 123 -39.45 21.77 -24.59
C VAL A 123 -38.54 20.89 -23.75
N ILE A 124 -38.18 19.72 -24.24
CA ILE A 124 -37.16 18.81 -23.69
C ILE A 124 -36.01 18.74 -24.69
N LEU A 125 -34.86 19.29 -24.28
CA LEU A 125 -33.58 19.10 -24.96
C LEU A 125 -32.95 17.82 -24.47
N GLN A 126 -32.53 16.93 -25.37
CA GLN A 126 -31.96 15.63 -24.99
C GLN A 126 -30.57 15.46 -25.61
N SER A 127 -29.59 15.07 -24.79
CA SER A 127 -28.33 14.51 -25.27
C SER A 127 -27.56 13.75 -24.17
N ALA A 128 -26.52 13.03 -24.55
CA ALA A 128 -25.68 12.27 -23.61
C ALA A 128 -24.87 13.19 -22.68
N ASP A 129 -24.40 14.31 -23.20
CA ASP A 129 -23.68 15.34 -22.46
C ASP A 129 -24.46 16.64 -22.46
N VAL A 130 -24.26 17.43 -21.42
CA VAL A 130 -24.94 18.72 -21.23
C VAL A 130 -24.14 19.84 -21.87
N TYR A 131 -24.83 20.68 -22.65
CA TYR A 131 -24.35 21.98 -23.15
C TYR A 131 -25.38 23.05 -22.85
N LEU A 132 -25.15 23.80 -21.78
CA LEU A 132 -26.03 24.91 -21.31
C LEU A 132 -25.19 26.18 -21.14
N PRO A 133 -25.06 27.01 -22.18
CA PRO A 133 -24.44 28.32 -22.05
C PRO A 133 -25.19 29.23 -21.08
N ASN A 134 -24.47 30.19 -20.48
CA ASN A 134 -25.01 31.13 -19.48
C ASN A 134 -26.27 31.90 -19.95
N GLU A 135 -26.43 32.09 -21.27
CA GLU A 135 -27.56 32.78 -21.85
C GLU A 135 -28.88 32.03 -21.73
N ILE A 136 -28.85 30.72 -21.65
CA ILE A 136 -30.06 29.88 -21.55
C ILE A 136 -30.10 29.04 -20.24
N GLU A 137 -29.01 28.94 -19.51
CA GLU A 137 -28.94 28.21 -18.26
C GLU A 137 -30.05 28.55 -17.26
N PRO A 138 -30.37 29.83 -17.02
CA PRO A 138 -31.45 30.23 -16.09
C PRO A 138 -32.85 29.84 -16.56
N LEU A 139 -33.04 29.56 -17.85
CA LEU A 139 -34.33 29.24 -18.47
C LEU A 139 -34.61 27.73 -18.55
N VAL A 140 -33.60 26.91 -18.31
CA VAL A 140 -33.66 25.42 -18.56
C VAL A 140 -33.41 24.67 -17.28
N THR A 141 -34.32 23.76 -16.95
CA THR A 141 -34.18 22.84 -15.81
C THR A 141 -33.40 21.61 -16.23
N LEU A 142 -32.26 21.36 -15.60
CA LEU A 142 -31.44 20.18 -15.88
C LEU A 142 -32.03 18.96 -15.17
N LEU A 143 -32.24 17.90 -15.93
CA LEU A 143 -32.71 16.59 -15.46
C LEU A 143 -31.75 15.51 -15.93
N GLU A 144 -31.55 14.47 -15.11
CA GLU A 144 -30.73 13.32 -15.43
C GLU A 144 -31.57 12.05 -15.29
N LEU A 145 -31.57 11.21 -16.34
CA LEU A 145 -32.28 9.93 -16.27
C LEU A 145 -31.51 8.99 -15.34
N PRO A 146 -32.12 8.57 -14.21
CA PRO A 146 -31.42 7.69 -13.26
C PRO A 146 -31.18 6.32 -13.85
N LEU A 147 -30.10 5.65 -13.46
CA LEU A 147 -29.87 4.26 -13.81
C LEU A 147 -31.00 3.35 -13.30
N PRO A 148 -31.25 2.20 -13.92
CA PRO A 148 -32.28 1.24 -13.50
C PRO A 148 -32.12 0.85 -12.04
N ASP A 149 -33.20 0.90 -11.29
CA ASP A 149 -33.22 0.39 -9.91
C ASP A 149 -33.40 -1.15 -9.92
N GLN A 150 -33.24 -1.77 -8.73
CA GLN A 150 -33.34 -3.23 -8.60
C GLN A 150 -34.65 -3.80 -9.15
N ASN A 151 -35.78 -3.09 -8.95
CA ASN A 151 -37.07 -3.54 -9.46
C ASN A 151 -37.13 -3.52 -10.99
N GLN A 152 -36.53 -2.51 -11.61
CA GLN A 152 -36.44 -2.38 -13.06
C GLN A 152 -35.51 -3.45 -13.64
N ILE A 153 -34.35 -3.73 -13.02
CA ILE A 153 -33.47 -4.82 -13.43
C ILE A 153 -34.20 -6.16 -13.30
N GLN A 154 -34.90 -6.42 -12.21
CA GLN A 154 -35.71 -7.63 -12.03
C GLN A 154 -36.81 -7.75 -13.08
N ALA A 155 -37.44 -6.64 -13.48
CA ALA A 155 -38.44 -6.63 -14.53
C ALA A 155 -37.83 -7.03 -15.89
N VAL A 156 -36.62 -6.52 -16.21
CA VAL A 156 -35.87 -6.92 -17.42
C VAL A 156 -35.53 -8.42 -17.37
N LEU A 157 -34.99 -8.91 -16.24
CA LEU A 157 -34.64 -10.31 -16.06
C LEU A 157 -35.87 -11.24 -16.22
N LYS A 158 -37.04 -10.82 -15.72
CA LYS A 158 -38.28 -11.54 -15.89
C LYS A 158 -38.77 -11.55 -17.34
N GLN A 159 -38.69 -10.42 -18.06
CA GLN A 159 -39.01 -10.34 -19.49
C GLN A 159 -38.09 -11.28 -20.29
N GLU A 160 -36.84 -11.38 -19.90
CA GLU A 160 -35.86 -12.28 -20.50
C GLU A 160 -35.97 -13.73 -20.04
N LYS A 161 -37.02 -14.10 -19.27
CA LYS A 161 -37.33 -15.46 -18.77
C LYS A 161 -36.18 -16.10 -17.98
N ILE A 162 -35.48 -15.32 -17.20
CA ILE A 162 -34.43 -15.82 -16.30
C ILE A 162 -35.05 -16.53 -15.10
N ALA A 163 -34.44 -17.63 -14.66
CA ALA A 163 -34.88 -18.39 -13.49
C ALA A 163 -34.95 -17.54 -12.23
N ASN A 164 -36.03 -17.66 -11.44
CA ASN A 164 -36.24 -16.85 -10.24
C ASN A 164 -35.08 -16.99 -9.22
N GLU A 165 -34.47 -18.17 -9.12
CA GLU A 165 -33.35 -18.47 -8.24
C GLU A 165 -32.07 -17.66 -8.55
N LEU A 166 -31.90 -17.27 -9.82
CA LEU A 166 -30.79 -16.44 -10.27
C LEU A 166 -31.11 -14.94 -10.24
N THR A 167 -32.39 -14.58 -10.23
CA THR A 167 -32.84 -13.19 -10.44
C THR A 167 -32.20 -12.24 -9.40
N ASP A 168 -32.16 -12.59 -8.13
CA ASP A 168 -31.62 -11.70 -7.09
C ASP A 168 -30.12 -11.50 -7.23
N ARG A 169 -29.39 -12.57 -7.57
CA ARG A 169 -27.93 -12.52 -7.76
C ARG A 169 -27.55 -11.74 -9.01
N LEU A 170 -28.26 -11.98 -10.12
CA LEU A 170 -28.05 -11.23 -11.35
C LEU A 170 -28.49 -9.77 -11.19
N THR A 171 -29.54 -9.49 -10.44
CA THR A 171 -29.94 -8.11 -10.10
C THR A 171 -28.82 -7.35 -9.43
N THR A 172 -28.19 -7.99 -8.46
CA THR A 172 -27.04 -7.40 -7.77
C THR A 172 -25.83 -7.23 -8.70
N ALA A 173 -25.52 -8.25 -9.49
CA ALA A 173 -24.40 -8.22 -10.41
C ALA A 173 -24.55 -7.20 -11.55
N LEU A 174 -25.78 -6.97 -12.03
CA LEU A 174 -26.10 -6.02 -13.11
C LEU A 174 -26.38 -4.60 -12.62
N SER A 175 -26.41 -4.39 -11.31
CA SER A 175 -26.60 -3.05 -10.72
C SER A 175 -25.50 -2.10 -11.19
N GLY A 176 -25.90 -0.89 -11.57
CA GLY A 176 -24.98 0.14 -12.05
C GLY A 176 -24.80 0.20 -13.56
N LEU A 177 -25.35 -0.76 -14.29
CA LEU A 177 -25.42 -0.69 -15.74
C LEU A 177 -26.68 0.04 -16.20
N ASN A 178 -26.58 0.69 -17.35
CA ASN A 178 -27.77 1.21 -18.00
C ASN A 178 -28.60 0.07 -18.61
N GLN A 179 -29.85 0.31 -18.95
CA GLN A 179 -30.75 -0.76 -19.42
C GLN A 179 -30.30 -1.36 -20.76
N LEU A 180 -29.67 -0.58 -21.62
CA LEU A 180 -29.16 -1.06 -22.91
C LEU A 180 -28.00 -2.04 -22.68
N ASP A 181 -27.02 -1.66 -21.85
CA ASP A 181 -25.90 -2.54 -21.51
C ASP A 181 -26.37 -3.84 -20.86
N ILE A 182 -27.40 -3.79 -19.98
CA ILE A 182 -28.00 -4.98 -19.39
C ILE A 182 -28.58 -5.89 -20.46
N GLN A 183 -29.34 -5.35 -21.39
CA GLN A 183 -29.97 -6.13 -22.46
C GLN A 183 -28.93 -6.75 -23.41
N GLU A 184 -27.94 -5.97 -23.84
CA GLU A 184 -26.85 -6.44 -24.69
C GLU A 184 -26.05 -7.55 -23.99
N LEU A 185 -25.77 -7.40 -22.72
CA LEU A 185 -25.03 -8.39 -21.93
C LEU A 185 -25.85 -9.68 -21.74
N LEU A 186 -27.13 -9.58 -21.43
CA LEU A 186 -28.01 -10.75 -21.34
C LEU A 186 -28.13 -11.50 -22.68
N ASN A 187 -28.23 -10.77 -23.79
CA ASN A 187 -28.23 -11.36 -25.11
C ASN A 187 -26.91 -12.07 -25.45
N PHE A 188 -25.79 -11.44 -25.10
CA PHE A 188 -24.47 -12.04 -25.26
C PHE A 188 -24.34 -13.34 -24.46
N LEU A 189 -24.74 -13.31 -23.16
CA LEU A 189 -24.71 -14.49 -22.29
C LEU A 189 -25.58 -15.64 -22.80
N LYS A 190 -26.80 -15.33 -23.26
CA LYS A 190 -27.69 -16.33 -23.86
C LYS A 190 -27.12 -16.94 -25.13
N ASN A 191 -26.53 -16.13 -26.00
CA ASN A 191 -25.89 -16.62 -27.22
C ASN A 191 -24.69 -17.52 -26.94
N LYS A 192 -23.91 -17.19 -25.87
CA LYS A 192 -22.69 -17.92 -25.53
C LYS A 192 -22.94 -19.20 -24.72
N TYR A 193 -23.88 -19.16 -23.78
CA TYR A 193 -24.11 -20.22 -22.81
C TYR A 193 -25.51 -20.90 -22.92
N GLY A 194 -26.36 -20.43 -23.79
CA GLY A 194 -27.74 -20.92 -23.89
C GLY A 194 -28.65 -20.38 -22.78
N GLU A 195 -29.46 -21.24 -22.17
CA GLU A 195 -30.29 -20.84 -21.05
C GLU A 195 -29.44 -20.54 -19.83
N LEU A 196 -29.75 -19.41 -19.15
CA LEU A 196 -29.07 -18.99 -17.94
C LEU A 196 -29.69 -19.70 -16.74
N THR A 197 -28.99 -20.72 -16.23
CA THR A 197 -29.42 -21.60 -15.15
C THR A 197 -28.48 -21.52 -13.94
N VAL A 198 -28.92 -22.10 -12.82
CA VAL A 198 -28.08 -22.17 -11.60
C VAL A 198 -26.81 -22.99 -11.85
N GLU A 199 -26.85 -23.95 -12.76
CA GLU A 199 -25.69 -24.80 -13.08
C GLU A 199 -24.52 -24.02 -13.68
N ASN A 200 -24.82 -23.01 -14.50
CA ASN A 200 -23.81 -22.17 -15.14
C ASN A 200 -23.60 -20.79 -14.45
N GLU A 201 -24.20 -20.59 -13.27
CA GLU A 201 -24.19 -19.34 -12.52
C GLU A 201 -22.77 -18.75 -12.34
N LYS A 202 -21.81 -19.56 -11.89
CA LYS A 202 -20.44 -19.10 -11.63
C LYS A 202 -19.77 -18.52 -12.88
N VAL A 203 -20.01 -19.15 -14.01
CA VAL A 203 -19.44 -18.71 -15.30
C VAL A 203 -20.14 -17.44 -15.78
N ILE A 204 -21.46 -17.36 -15.61
CA ILE A 204 -22.27 -16.19 -15.95
C ILE A 204 -21.79 -14.97 -15.11
N LEU A 205 -21.68 -15.13 -13.80
CA LEU A 205 -21.24 -14.03 -12.93
C LEU A 205 -19.80 -13.56 -13.25
N ALA A 206 -18.90 -14.50 -13.56
CA ALA A 206 -17.55 -14.16 -13.99
C ALA A 206 -17.52 -13.36 -15.31
N GLU A 207 -18.36 -13.73 -16.27
CA GLU A 207 -18.48 -13.01 -17.54
C GLU A 207 -19.09 -11.62 -17.37
N ILE A 208 -20.15 -11.51 -16.55
CA ILE A 208 -20.74 -10.21 -16.17
C ILE A 208 -19.67 -9.31 -15.55
N GLN A 209 -18.89 -9.83 -14.62
CA GLN A 209 -17.82 -9.08 -13.99
C GLN A 209 -16.80 -8.60 -15.02
N GLN A 210 -16.40 -9.45 -15.96
CA GLN A 210 -15.46 -9.07 -17.02
C GLN A 210 -16.01 -7.95 -17.91
N GLN A 211 -17.30 -7.98 -18.26
CA GLN A 211 -17.94 -6.95 -19.08
C GLN A 211 -18.05 -5.62 -18.30
N ILE A 212 -18.39 -5.69 -17.02
CA ILE A 212 -18.41 -4.51 -16.14
C ILE A 212 -16.99 -3.90 -16.02
N GLU A 213 -15.96 -4.73 -15.89
CA GLU A 213 -14.55 -4.27 -15.91
C GLU A 213 -14.25 -3.46 -17.19
N GLN A 214 -14.73 -3.92 -18.36
CA GLN A 214 -14.53 -3.20 -19.62
C GLN A 214 -15.30 -1.87 -19.69
N ILE A 215 -16.54 -1.84 -19.18
CA ILE A 215 -17.37 -0.62 -19.14
C ILE A 215 -16.73 0.42 -18.23
N ILE A 216 -16.25 -0.01 -17.05
CA ILE A 216 -15.52 0.85 -16.12
C ILE A 216 -14.24 1.39 -16.75
N ALA A 217 -13.44 0.53 -17.40
CA ALA A 217 -12.20 0.92 -18.06
C ALA A 217 -12.42 1.96 -19.17
N LYS A 218 -13.54 1.87 -19.93
CA LYS A 218 -13.91 2.88 -20.95
C LYS A 218 -14.16 4.27 -20.33
N SER A 219 -14.53 4.35 -19.06
CA SER A 219 -14.73 5.65 -18.39
C SER A 219 -13.45 6.45 -18.24
N GLY A 220 -12.29 5.78 -18.19
CA GLY A 220 -10.96 6.38 -18.06
C GLY A 220 -10.65 6.99 -16.68
N VAL A 221 -11.58 6.91 -15.72
CA VAL A 221 -11.44 7.53 -14.38
C VAL A 221 -11.48 6.52 -13.23
N LEU A 222 -12.07 5.35 -13.45
CA LEU A 222 -12.13 4.24 -12.50
C LEU A 222 -11.51 2.98 -13.10
N GLU A 223 -10.96 2.15 -12.23
CA GLU A 223 -10.41 0.84 -12.55
C GLU A 223 -11.01 -0.19 -11.60
N MET A 224 -11.48 -1.33 -12.12
CA MET A 224 -11.85 -2.46 -11.28
C MET A 224 -10.61 -3.28 -10.96
N VAL A 225 -10.32 -3.44 -9.68
CA VAL A 225 -9.13 -4.15 -9.20
C VAL A 225 -9.50 -5.59 -8.87
N LYS A 226 -8.76 -6.56 -9.46
CA LYS A 226 -8.89 -7.97 -9.07
C LYS A 226 -8.34 -8.16 -7.66
N VAL A 227 -9.13 -8.77 -6.81
CA VAL A 227 -8.77 -9.03 -5.41
C VAL A 227 -8.44 -10.49 -5.27
N ASN A 228 -7.18 -10.77 -4.91
CA ASN A 228 -6.69 -12.10 -4.59
C ASN A 228 -6.21 -12.19 -3.13
N GLU A 229 -6.20 -11.06 -2.44
CA GLU A 229 -5.69 -10.89 -1.09
C GLU A 229 -6.82 -11.07 -0.07
N GLU A 230 -6.51 -11.76 1.01
CA GLU A 230 -7.39 -11.96 2.16
C GLU A 230 -6.94 -11.09 3.34
N ILE A 231 -7.79 -10.97 4.38
CA ILE A 231 -7.48 -10.16 5.58
C ILE A 231 -6.29 -10.75 6.35
N GLU A 232 -6.07 -12.05 6.24
CA GLU A 232 -4.97 -12.82 6.81
C GLU A 232 -3.61 -12.51 6.15
N ASP A 233 -3.62 -12.03 4.91
CA ASP A 233 -2.41 -11.60 4.20
C ASP A 233 -1.78 -10.33 4.79
N ILE A 234 -2.49 -9.63 5.66
CA ILE A 234 -1.98 -8.46 6.36
C ILE A 234 -1.27 -8.91 7.64
N GLY A 235 0.03 -8.75 7.68
CA GLY A 235 0.84 -9.04 8.87
C GLY A 235 0.73 -7.93 9.91
N GLY A 236 -0.19 -8.04 10.88
CA GLY A 236 -0.45 -7.01 11.90
C GLY A 236 -1.69 -6.18 11.62
N LEU A 237 -1.70 -4.93 12.09
CA LEU A 237 -2.81 -3.96 11.98
C LEU A 237 -4.11 -4.47 12.64
N GLU A 238 -4.01 -5.14 13.79
CA GLU A 238 -5.11 -5.91 14.40
C GLU A 238 -6.32 -5.02 14.76
N LYS A 239 -6.10 -3.76 15.18
CA LYS A 239 -7.21 -2.84 15.46
C LYS A 239 -7.97 -2.45 14.19
N LEU A 240 -7.23 -2.17 13.12
CA LEU A 240 -7.83 -1.86 11.82
C LEU A 240 -8.58 -3.07 11.27
N LYS A 241 -8.02 -4.28 11.38
CA LYS A 241 -8.70 -5.52 10.97
C LYS A 241 -10.01 -5.76 11.73
N ALA A 242 -9.97 -5.65 13.06
CA ALA A 242 -11.16 -5.80 13.91
C ALA A 242 -12.25 -4.79 13.52
N TRP A 243 -11.87 -3.53 13.34
CA TRP A 243 -12.79 -2.50 12.91
C TRP A 243 -13.38 -2.80 11.52
N LEU A 244 -12.59 -3.25 10.55
CA LEU A 244 -13.07 -3.65 9.22
C LEU A 244 -14.02 -4.85 9.28
N GLN A 245 -13.80 -5.80 10.19
CA GLN A 245 -14.72 -6.92 10.42
C GLN A 245 -16.09 -6.45 10.93
N ASP A 246 -16.10 -5.49 11.85
CA ASP A 246 -17.35 -4.86 12.33
C ASP A 246 -18.07 -4.14 11.19
N GLN A 247 -17.36 -3.37 10.37
CA GLN A 247 -17.95 -2.70 9.21
C GLN A 247 -18.48 -3.70 8.18
N SER A 248 -17.75 -4.80 7.94
CA SER A 248 -18.21 -5.88 7.06
C SER A 248 -19.53 -6.48 7.52
N TYR A 249 -19.68 -6.68 8.82
CA TYR A 249 -20.95 -7.20 9.38
C TYR A 249 -22.11 -6.22 9.14
N ILE A 250 -21.89 -4.92 9.35
CA ILE A 250 -22.90 -3.88 9.10
C ILE A 250 -23.26 -3.84 7.61
N VAL A 251 -22.27 -3.84 6.71
CA VAL A 251 -22.48 -3.77 5.26
C VAL A 251 -23.24 -4.99 4.74
N LYS A 252 -22.94 -6.18 5.23
CA LYS A 252 -23.64 -7.42 4.84
C LYS A 252 -25.08 -7.46 5.34
N ASN A 253 -25.41 -6.74 6.42
CA ASN A 253 -26.73 -6.72 7.06
C ASN A 253 -27.38 -5.32 7.02
N LEU A 254 -27.17 -4.56 5.94
CA LEU A 254 -27.56 -3.14 5.85
C LEU A 254 -29.05 -2.88 6.16
N GLN A 255 -29.95 -3.76 5.74
CA GLN A 255 -31.38 -3.58 5.99
C GLN A 255 -31.69 -3.70 7.49
N ALA A 256 -31.23 -4.75 8.13
CA ALA A 256 -31.40 -4.95 9.58
C ALA A 256 -30.69 -3.83 10.39
N ALA A 257 -29.52 -3.39 9.93
CA ALA A 257 -28.79 -2.28 10.56
C ALA A 257 -29.60 -0.97 10.52
N LYS A 258 -30.22 -0.65 9.36
CA LYS A 258 -31.08 0.53 9.20
C LYS A 258 -32.32 0.44 10.10
N GLU A 259 -32.96 -0.71 10.16
CA GLU A 259 -34.13 -0.95 11.05
C GLU A 259 -33.77 -0.79 12.53
N PHE A 260 -32.55 -1.18 12.91
CA PHE A 260 -32.01 -0.99 14.25
C PHE A 260 -31.57 0.46 14.56
N GLY A 261 -31.46 1.32 13.51
CA GLY A 261 -31.03 2.72 13.64
C GLY A 261 -29.55 2.95 13.37
N VAL A 262 -28.82 1.94 12.87
CA VAL A 262 -27.41 2.06 12.47
C VAL A 262 -27.32 2.65 11.06
N LYS A 263 -26.50 3.68 10.89
CA LYS A 263 -26.24 4.29 9.58
C LYS A 263 -25.30 3.41 8.76
N ALA A 264 -25.47 3.44 7.43
CA ALA A 264 -24.52 2.80 6.53
C ALA A 264 -23.12 3.41 6.72
N PRO A 265 -22.08 2.58 6.84
CA PRO A 265 -20.73 3.09 7.03
C PRO A 265 -20.25 3.87 5.78
N LYS A 266 -19.50 4.93 6.03
CA LYS A 266 -18.94 5.79 4.96
C LYS A 266 -17.61 5.28 4.47
N GLY A 267 -16.75 4.88 5.40
CA GLY A 267 -15.41 4.41 5.08
C GLY A 267 -14.33 4.95 6.02
N THR A 268 -13.09 4.68 5.67
CA THR A 268 -11.91 5.02 6.47
C THR A 268 -10.85 5.73 5.65
N LEU A 269 -10.07 6.58 6.32
CA LEU A 269 -8.82 7.11 5.84
C LEU A 269 -7.67 6.39 6.54
N ILE A 270 -6.76 5.80 5.78
CA ILE A 270 -5.57 5.10 6.28
C ILE A 270 -4.35 5.93 5.93
N ALA A 271 -3.81 6.64 6.90
CA ALA A 271 -2.64 7.48 6.73
C ALA A 271 -1.40 6.82 7.37
N GLY A 272 -0.22 7.00 6.80
CA GLY A 272 1.00 6.45 7.38
C GLY A 272 2.13 6.24 6.39
N MET A 273 3.20 5.58 6.85
CA MET A 273 4.42 5.40 6.09
C MET A 273 4.20 4.58 4.82
N PRO A 274 4.90 4.91 3.71
CA PRO A 274 4.86 4.09 2.51
C PRO A 274 5.38 2.66 2.82
N GLY A 275 4.88 1.66 2.08
CA GLY A 275 5.29 0.27 2.25
C GLY A 275 4.80 -0.45 3.52
N CYS A 276 3.93 0.18 4.34
CA CYS A 276 3.40 -0.41 5.57
C CYS A 276 2.00 -1.07 5.41
N GLY A 277 1.60 -1.46 4.21
CA GLY A 277 0.41 -2.29 3.99
C GLY A 277 -0.90 -1.55 3.71
N LYS A 278 -0.92 -0.20 3.56
CA LYS A 278 -2.14 0.58 3.32
C LYS A 278 -2.94 0.12 2.10
N SER A 279 -2.30 -0.02 0.95
CA SER A 279 -2.94 -0.46 -0.30
C SER A 279 -3.37 -1.92 -0.26
N LEU A 280 -2.61 -2.77 0.45
CA LEU A 280 -2.99 -4.16 0.72
C LEU A 280 -4.28 -4.24 1.55
N THR A 281 -4.44 -3.33 2.52
CA THR A 281 -5.65 -3.26 3.35
C THR A 281 -6.89 -2.96 2.52
N ALA A 282 -6.81 -2.08 1.51
CA ALA A 282 -7.95 -1.79 0.64
C ALA A 282 -8.42 -3.03 -0.12
N LYS A 283 -7.50 -3.83 -0.65
CA LYS A 283 -7.80 -5.08 -1.34
C LYS A 283 -8.38 -6.13 -0.40
N ALA A 284 -7.74 -6.36 0.74
CA ALA A 284 -8.21 -7.31 1.74
C ALA A 284 -9.60 -6.95 2.33
N ALA A 285 -9.90 -5.66 2.48
CA ALA A 285 -11.21 -5.21 2.92
C ALA A 285 -12.30 -5.51 1.88
N ALA A 286 -12.02 -5.33 0.59
CA ALA A 286 -12.96 -5.68 -0.47
C ALA A 286 -13.28 -7.18 -0.49
N ALA A 287 -12.27 -8.04 -0.30
CA ALA A 287 -12.45 -9.49 -0.13
C ALA A 287 -13.32 -9.81 1.09
N LEU A 288 -13.00 -9.20 2.24
CA LEU A 288 -13.75 -9.36 3.49
C LEU A 288 -15.22 -8.96 3.33
N PHE A 289 -15.49 -7.88 2.62
CA PHE A 289 -16.86 -7.38 2.36
C PHE A 289 -17.56 -8.18 1.27
N GLN A 290 -16.83 -8.96 0.47
CA GLN A 290 -17.32 -9.69 -0.71
C GLN A 290 -17.94 -8.73 -1.74
N GLN A 291 -17.28 -7.59 -1.97
CA GLN A 291 -17.75 -6.54 -2.86
C GLN A 291 -16.67 -6.17 -3.89
N PRO A 292 -17.08 -5.67 -5.08
CA PRO A 292 -16.12 -5.22 -6.08
C PRO A 292 -15.27 -4.06 -5.54
N LEU A 293 -13.97 -4.09 -5.88
CA LEU A 293 -13.02 -3.04 -5.57
C LEU A 293 -12.84 -2.12 -6.77
N LEU A 294 -13.27 -0.88 -6.62
CA LEU A 294 -13.07 0.18 -7.60
C LEU A 294 -11.93 1.08 -7.14
N ARG A 295 -10.92 1.26 -7.97
CA ARG A 295 -9.82 2.19 -7.73
C ARG A 295 -10.07 3.50 -8.45
N LEU A 296 -10.03 4.59 -7.71
CA LEU A 296 -10.05 5.95 -8.24
C LEU A 296 -8.60 6.45 -8.34
N ASP A 297 -8.12 6.59 -9.57
CA ASP A 297 -6.81 7.19 -9.81
C ASP A 297 -6.91 8.71 -9.81
N ILE A 298 -6.39 9.31 -8.76
CA ILE A 298 -6.34 10.77 -8.60
C ILE A 298 -5.56 11.44 -9.74
N GLY A 299 -4.51 10.79 -10.25
CA GLY A 299 -3.73 11.31 -11.38
C GLY A 299 -4.54 11.46 -12.65
N SER A 300 -5.44 10.50 -12.92
CA SER A 300 -6.32 10.53 -14.09
C SER A 300 -7.45 11.56 -14.00
N LEU A 301 -7.78 12.00 -12.78
CA LEU A 301 -8.79 13.05 -12.56
C LEU A 301 -8.29 14.44 -12.97
N LEU A 302 -6.99 14.69 -12.86
CA LEU A 302 -6.38 15.99 -13.15
C LEU A 302 -6.24 16.14 -14.67
N GLY A 303 -7.32 16.53 -15.34
CA GLY A 303 -7.36 16.80 -16.77
C GLY A 303 -6.52 18.01 -17.19
N LYS A 304 -6.25 18.11 -18.50
CA LYS A 304 -5.47 19.23 -19.07
C LYS A 304 -6.25 20.55 -19.12
N TYR A 305 -7.58 20.49 -19.05
CA TYR A 305 -8.46 21.66 -19.19
C TYR A 305 -9.20 21.98 -17.91
N VAL A 306 -9.48 23.26 -17.70
CA VAL A 306 -10.27 23.75 -16.55
C VAL A 306 -11.70 23.18 -16.65
N GLY A 307 -12.19 22.56 -15.56
CA GLY A 307 -13.52 21.94 -15.52
C GLY A 307 -13.56 20.45 -15.85
N GLU A 308 -12.58 19.87 -16.54
CA GLU A 308 -12.51 18.42 -16.79
C GLU A 308 -12.39 17.62 -15.50
N SER A 309 -11.56 18.09 -14.59
CA SER A 309 -11.28 17.39 -13.32
C SER A 309 -12.53 17.25 -12.45
N GLU A 310 -13.37 18.30 -12.37
CA GLU A 310 -14.66 18.23 -11.64
C GLU A 310 -15.62 17.27 -12.31
N THR A 311 -15.72 17.32 -13.64
CA THR A 311 -16.58 16.42 -14.42
C THR A 311 -16.14 14.98 -14.26
N ASN A 312 -14.84 14.71 -14.31
CA ASN A 312 -14.28 13.36 -14.10
C ASN A 312 -14.54 12.85 -12.68
N MET A 313 -14.38 13.69 -11.66
CA MET A 313 -14.72 13.32 -10.28
C MET A 313 -16.21 12.98 -10.15
N ARG A 314 -17.09 13.81 -10.70
CA ARG A 314 -18.54 13.55 -10.68
C ARG A 314 -18.88 12.24 -11.38
N LYS A 315 -18.33 12.00 -12.56
CA LYS A 315 -18.51 10.74 -13.30
C LYS A 315 -18.03 9.52 -12.50
N ALA A 316 -16.85 9.60 -11.89
CA ALA A 316 -16.29 8.53 -11.09
C ALA A 316 -17.16 8.19 -9.87
N LEU A 317 -17.57 9.19 -9.12
CA LEU A 317 -18.40 9.00 -7.92
C LEU A 317 -19.81 8.51 -8.27
N ALA A 318 -20.44 9.05 -9.32
CA ALA A 318 -21.73 8.56 -9.80
C ALA A 318 -21.65 7.10 -10.28
N MET A 319 -20.57 6.71 -10.96
CA MET A 319 -20.33 5.33 -11.36
C MET A 319 -20.13 4.41 -10.16
N ALA A 320 -19.37 4.84 -9.13
CA ALA A 320 -19.23 4.07 -7.89
C ALA A 320 -20.58 3.89 -7.17
N GLU A 321 -21.42 4.92 -7.13
CA GLU A 321 -22.77 4.82 -6.59
C GLU A 321 -23.65 3.84 -7.37
N SER A 322 -23.52 3.84 -8.68
CA SER A 322 -24.30 2.97 -9.56
C SER A 322 -23.92 1.49 -9.41
N ILE A 323 -22.64 1.20 -9.19
CA ILE A 323 -22.12 -0.16 -8.98
C ILE A 323 -22.31 -0.61 -7.52
N SER A 324 -22.78 0.27 -6.63
CA SER A 324 -22.96 -0.07 -5.21
C SER A 324 -23.92 -1.26 -5.00
N PRO A 325 -23.63 -2.15 -4.04
CA PRO A 325 -22.61 -2.04 -2.98
C PRO A 325 -21.19 -2.33 -3.49
N CYS A 326 -20.24 -1.45 -3.21
CA CYS A 326 -18.84 -1.59 -3.64
C CYS A 326 -17.87 -0.95 -2.64
N VAL A 327 -16.58 -1.30 -2.75
CA VAL A 327 -15.48 -0.62 -2.07
C VAL A 327 -14.82 0.33 -3.05
N LEU A 328 -14.77 1.62 -2.72
CA LEU A 328 -14.06 2.64 -3.49
C LEU A 328 -12.72 2.92 -2.84
N TRP A 329 -11.64 2.49 -3.48
CA TRP A 329 -10.29 2.76 -3.05
C TRP A 329 -9.76 4.04 -3.71
N VAL A 330 -9.47 5.03 -2.90
CA VAL A 330 -8.85 6.30 -3.32
C VAL A 330 -7.40 6.28 -2.87
N ASP A 331 -6.48 5.98 -3.80
CA ASP A 331 -5.07 5.84 -3.50
C ASP A 331 -4.36 7.19 -3.53
N GLU A 332 -3.48 7.43 -2.54
CA GLU A 332 -2.66 8.65 -2.42
C GLU A 332 -3.50 9.92 -2.52
N LEU A 333 -4.54 9.99 -1.69
CA LEU A 333 -5.52 11.08 -1.67
C LEU A 333 -4.88 12.48 -1.62
N GLU A 334 -3.72 12.62 -0.95
CA GLU A 334 -2.96 13.86 -0.87
C GLU A 334 -2.56 14.43 -2.23
N LYS A 335 -2.39 13.57 -3.26
CA LYS A 335 -2.01 14.03 -4.60
C LYS A 335 -3.05 14.92 -5.26
N ALA A 336 -4.34 14.74 -4.91
CA ALA A 336 -5.41 15.60 -5.40
C ALA A 336 -5.26 17.06 -4.92
N PHE A 337 -4.54 17.26 -3.83
CA PHE A 337 -4.48 18.51 -3.09
C PHE A 337 -3.08 19.12 -3.02
N VAL A 338 -2.11 18.56 -3.74
CA VAL A 338 -0.75 19.13 -3.87
C VAL A 338 -0.86 20.55 -4.43
N GLY A 339 -0.32 21.51 -3.68
CA GLY A 339 -0.39 22.94 -4.03
C GLY A 339 -1.46 23.74 -3.28
N MET A 340 -2.31 23.10 -2.45
CA MET A 340 -3.27 23.82 -1.60
C MET A 340 -2.63 24.45 -0.35
N THR A 341 -1.43 24.00 0.04
CA THR A 341 -0.65 24.57 1.14
C THR A 341 0.24 25.71 0.62
N GLY A 342 -0.32 26.89 0.40
CA GLY A 342 0.41 28.08 -0.04
C GLY A 342 -0.51 29.12 -0.65
N ASN A 343 0.00 30.36 -0.89
CA ASN A 343 -0.75 31.49 -1.43
C ASN A 343 -1.30 31.31 -2.86
N ASN A 344 -1.03 30.16 -3.51
CA ASN A 344 -1.46 29.78 -4.87
C ASN A 344 -2.22 28.45 -4.90
N ALA A 345 -3.11 28.19 -3.93
CA ALA A 345 -4.02 27.05 -4.01
C ALA A 345 -4.76 27.10 -5.36
N SER A 346 -4.62 26.06 -6.20
CA SER A 346 -5.32 26.05 -7.48
C SER A 346 -6.83 26.02 -7.19
N GLU A 347 -7.57 26.91 -7.81
CA GLU A 347 -9.03 26.98 -7.67
C GLU A 347 -9.70 25.64 -7.98
N VAL A 348 -9.12 24.89 -8.89
CA VAL A 348 -9.54 23.52 -9.29
C VAL A 348 -9.46 22.55 -8.12
N SER A 349 -8.33 22.48 -7.39
CA SER A 349 -8.18 21.59 -6.25
C SER A 349 -9.16 21.88 -5.13
N SER A 350 -9.44 23.16 -4.87
CA SER A 350 -10.43 23.58 -3.86
C SER A 350 -11.86 23.16 -4.23
N ARG A 351 -12.23 23.27 -5.51
CA ARG A 351 -13.55 22.82 -5.99
C ARG A 351 -13.69 21.32 -5.97
N LEU A 352 -12.65 20.56 -6.37
CA LEU A 352 -12.61 19.10 -6.27
C LEU A 352 -12.81 18.65 -4.83
N LEU A 353 -12.08 19.26 -3.89
CA LEU A 353 -12.23 18.98 -2.46
C LEU A 353 -13.66 19.24 -2.00
N GLY A 354 -14.20 20.42 -2.30
CA GLY A 354 -15.56 20.79 -1.90
C GLY A 354 -16.58 19.78 -2.39
N TYR A 355 -16.50 19.38 -3.67
CA TYR A 355 -17.39 18.38 -4.23
C TYR A 355 -17.23 17.00 -3.56
N PHE A 356 -15.99 16.52 -3.40
CA PHE A 356 -15.73 15.23 -2.75
C PHE A 356 -16.22 15.20 -1.31
N LEU A 357 -15.98 16.27 -0.55
CA LEU A 357 -16.43 16.38 0.84
C LEU A 357 -17.96 16.39 0.97
N THR A 358 -18.63 17.13 0.09
CA THR A 358 -20.10 17.18 0.05
C THR A 358 -20.66 15.81 -0.29
N TRP A 359 -20.14 15.18 -1.33
CA TRP A 359 -20.55 13.84 -1.70
C TRP A 359 -20.31 12.82 -0.57
N LEU A 360 -19.13 12.83 0.08
CA LEU A 360 -18.80 11.93 1.20
C LEU A 360 -19.78 12.11 2.37
N GLN A 361 -20.30 13.31 2.55
CA GLN A 361 -21.24 13.64 3.62
C GLN A 361 -22.67 13.22 3.29
N GLU A 362 -23.11 13.40 2.06
CA GLU A 362 -24.49 13.28 1.59
C GLU A 362 -24.83 11.94 0.94
N LYS A 363 -23.80 11.16 0.53
CA LYS A 363 -24.02 9.87 -0.13
C LYS A 363 -24.94 8.96 0.68
N THR A 364 -25.92 8.38 0.02
CA THR A 364 -26.85 7.38 0.58
C THR A 364 -26.58 5.99 0.05
N ALA A 365 -25.90 5.88 -1.09
CA ALA A 365 -25.52 4.61 -1.70
C ALA A 365 -24.48 3.88 -0.81
N PRO A 366 -24.56 2.55 -0.73
CA PRO A 366 -23.64 1.75 0.08
C PRO A 366 -22.27 1.60 -0.61
N VAL A 367 -21.57 2.70 -0.81
CA VAL A 367 -20.18 2.77 -1.25
C VAL A 367 -19.29 2.90 -0.03
N PHE A 368 -18.48 1.89 0.27
CA PHE A 368 -17.52 1.96 1.36
C PHE A 368 -16.19 2.53 0.85
N ILE A 369 -15.71 3.62 1.42
CA ILE A 369 -14.51 4.30 0.95
C ILE A 369 -13.31 3.87 1.77
N ILE A 370 -12.23 3.52 1.11
CA ILE A 370 -10.91 3.34 1.70
C ILE A 370 -9.97 4.32 1.01
N ALA A 371 -9.71 5.44 1.68
CA ALA A 371 -8.72 6.41 1.22
C ALA A 371 -7.36 6.08 1.85
N THR A 372 -6.27 6.17 1.07
CA THR A 372 -4.91 6.03 1.58
C THR A 372 -4.17 7.36 1.44
N ALA A 373 -3.28 7.66 2.39
CA ALA A 373 -2.40 8.82 2.31
C ALA A 373 -1.01 8.50 2.85
N ASN A 374 0.03 8.94 2.14
CA ASN A 374 1.41 8.84 2.58
C ASN A 374 1.84 10.05 3.40
N ASP A 375 1.22 11.20 3.15
CA ASP A 375 1.51 12.46 3.84
C ASP A 375 0.22 13.11 4.34
N ILE A 376 -0.06 12.96 5.62
CA ILE A 376 -1.24 13.56 6.26
C ILE A 376 -1.12 15.09 6.35
N THR A 377 0.09 15.64 6.31
CA THR A 377 0.31 17.09 6.40
C THR A 377 -0.08 17.81 5.12
N ALA A 378 -0.10 17.08 4.00
CA ALA A 378 -0.55 17.57 2.71
C ALA A 378 -2.08 17.52 2.54
N LEU A 379 -2.79 16.85 3.47
CA LEU A 379 -4.25 16.77 3.42
C LEU A 379 -4.90 18.02 4.02
N PRO A 380 -5.96 18.57 3.39
CA PRO A 380 -6.75 19.63 3.97
C PRO A 380 -7.36 19.24 5.32
N PRO A 381 -7.32 20.12 6.35
CA PRO A 381 -7.88 19.83 7.68
C PRO A 381 -9.36 19.44 7.67
N GLU A 382 -10.09 19.86 6.65
CA GLU A 382 -11.51 19.54 6.45
C GLU A 382 -11.73 18.03 6.28
N LEU A 383 -10.82 17.31 5.64
CA LEU A 383 -10.90 15.85 5.49
C LEU A 383 -10.73 15.11 6.82
N LEU A 384 -9.96 15.68 7.75
CA LEU A 384 -9.66 15.07 9.04
C LEU A 384 -10.75 15.33 10.09
N ARG A 385 -11.76 16.16 9.79
CA ARG A 385 -12.87 16.42 10.70
C ARG A 385 -13.77 15.20 10.86
N LYS A 386 -14.15 14.92 12.11
CA LYS A 386 -15.13 13.87 12.45
C LYS A 386 -16.39 13.97 11.62
N GLY A 387 -16.93 12.84 11.16
CA GLY A 387 -18.15 12.75 10.36
C GLY A 387 -17.94 12.76 8.84
N ARG A 388 -16.72 12.91 8.36
CA ARG A 388 -16.33 12.71 6.95
C ARG A 388 -16.03 11.22 6.71
N PHE A 389 -14.99 10.73 7.35
CA PHE A 389 -14.74 9.30 7.50
C PHE A 389 -15.30 8.83 8.84
N ASP A 390 -15.64 7.55 8.94
CA ASP A 390 -16.08 6.96 10.18
C ASP A 390 -14.91 6.83 11.17
N GLU A 391 -13.73 6.49 10.65
CA GLU A 391 -12.50 6.41 11.42
C GLU A 391 -11.28 6.77 10.56
N ILE A 392 -10.24 7.31 11.19
CA ILE A 392 -8.97 7.62 10.56
C ILE A 392 -7.89 6.84 11.28
N PHE A 393 -7.24 5.92 10.54
CA PHE A 393 -6.19 5.08 11.09
C PHE A 393 -4.80 5.57 10.70
N TYR A 394 -3.90 5.49 11.67
CA TYR A 394 -2.48 5.64 11.46
C TYR A 394 -1.79 4.28 11.34
N VAL A 395 -1.01 4.10 10.28
CA VAL A 395 -0.18 2.92 10.03
C VAL A 395 1.28 3.32 10.11
N GLY A 396 1.93 2.96 11.21
CA GLY A 396 3.36 3.15 11.44
C GLY A 396 4.22 2.00 10.91
N PHE A 397 5.49 2.02 11.29
CA PHE A 397 6.36 0.86 11.07
C PHE A 397 5.90 -0.33 11.90
N PRO A 398 6.07 -1.57 11.38
CA PRO A 398 5.57 -2.75 12.06
C PRO A 398 6.33 -3.02 13.38
N THR A 399 5.57 -3.38 14.43
CA THR A 399 6.09 -3.85 15.70
C THR A 399 6.84 -5.18 15.53
N LYS A 400 7.60 -5.62 16.52
CA LYS A 400 8.31 -6.90 16.47
C LYS A 400 7.36 -8.09 16.21
N LYS A 401 6.19 -8.07 16.87
CA LYS A 401 5.13 -9.09 16.69
C LYS A 401 4.60 -9.09 15.25
N GLU A 402 4.39 -7.91 14.68
CA GLU A 402 3.92 -7.76 13.30
C GLU A 402 4.99 -8.15 12.30
N ARG A 403 6.27 -7.78 12.52
CA ARG A 403 7.38 -8.21 11.66
C ARG A 403 7.49 -9.72 11.55
N LYS A 404 7.32 -10.46 12.67
CA LYS A 404 7.27 -11.94 12.64
C LYS A 404 6.18 -12.43 11.71
N LYS A 405 4.95 -11.93 11.85
CA LYS A 405 3.82 -12.30 10.98
C LYS A 405 4.09 -11.96 9.52
N ILE A 406 4.67 -10.77 9.24
CA ILE A 406 5.01 -10.34 7.88
C ILE A 406 6.03 -11.30 7.26
N ILE A 407 7.07 -11.68 8.00
CA ILE A 407 8.10 -12.63 7.54
C ILE A 407 7.47 -14.00 7.23
N GLU A 408 6.65 -14.53 8.15
CA GLU A 408 5.94 -15.80 7.95
C GLU A 408 5.07 -15.78 6.68
N ILE A 409 4.26 -14.74 6.51
CA ILE A 409 3.40 -14.57 5.33
C ILE A 409 4.22 -14.57 4.04
N HIS A 410 5.31 -13.80 3.98
CA HIS A 410 6.11 -13.69 2.76
C HIS A 410 6.93 -14.96 2.48
N LEU A 411 7.39 -15.69 3.49
CA LEU A 411 7.99 -17.01 3.31
C LEU A 411 6.98 -18.01 2.72
N VAL A 412 5.76 -18.05 3.25
CA VAL A 412 4.68 -18.89 2.71
C VAL A 412 4.32 -18.51 1.27
N LYS A 413 4.20 -17.21 0.97
CA LYS A 413 3.99 -16.72 -0.40
C LYS A 413 5.13 -17.10 -1.36
N ALA A 414 6.36 -17.16 -0.85
CA ALA A 414 7.52 -17.65 -1.58
C ALA A 414 7.62 -19.18 -1.63
N LYS A 415 6.58 -19.91 -1.16
CA LYS A 415 6.53 -21.38 -1.10
C LYS A 415 7.64 -21.99 -0.24
N GLN A 416 8.04 -21.30 0.81
CA GLN A 416 9.01 -21.76 1.80
C GLN A 416 8.30 -22.10 3.10
N ASP A 417 8.79 -23.11 3.80
CA ASP A 417 8.26 -23.50 5.11
C ASP A 417 8.88 -22.62 6.20
N ALA A 418 8.09 -21.70 6.74
CA ALA A 418 8.52 -20.73 7.75
C ALA A 418 9.05 -21.43 9.04
N SER A 419 8.62 -22.65 9.33
CA SER A 419 9.05 -23.39 10.53
C SER A 419 10.54 -23.80 10.51
N GLN A 420 11.19 -23.73 9.34
CA GLN A 420 12.60 -24.07 9.16
C GLN A 420 13.54 -22.91 9.52
N PHE A 421 13.01 -21.71 9.83
CA PHE A 421 13.80 -20.51 10.05
C PHE A 421 13.60 -19.95 11.46
N ASP A 422 14.62 -19.30 12.01
CA ASP A 422 14.49 -18.52 13.23
C ASP A 422 13.85 -17.16 12.92
N ILE A 423 12.50 -17.16 12.97
CA ILE A 423 11.68 -15.95 12.73
C ILE A 423 11.97 -14.86 13.77
N GLU A 424 12.34 -15.25 14.98
CA GLU A 424 12.67 -14.30 16.07
C GLU A 424 13.93 -13.49 15.72
N GLU A 425 14.96 -14.16 15.24
CA GLU A 425 16.20 -13.53 14.80
C GLU A 425 15.96 -12.63 13.59
N LEU A 426 15.27 -13.15 12.56
CA LEU A 426 14.94 -12.38 11.36
C LEU A 426 14.13 -11.09 11.70
N ALA A 427 13.13 -11.21 12.57
CA ALA A 427 12.31 -10.08 12.99
C ALA A 427 13.09 -9.02 13.78
N LYS A 428 14.14 -9.46 14.51
CA LYS A 428 15.05 -8.57 15.23
C LYS A 428 15.92 -7.76 14.27
N GLU A 429 16.49 -8.41 13.26
CA GLU A 429 17.31 -7.76 12.23
C GLU A 429 16.50 -6.79 11.35
N CYS A 430 15.18 -7.03 11.18
CA CYS A 430 14.28 -6.17 10.42
C CYS A 430 13.71 -4.99 11.21
N ARG A 431 14.34 -4.52 12.29
CA ARG A 431 13.78 -3.54 13.23
C ARG A 431 13.25 -2.25 12.58
N ASP A 432 13.98 -1.69 11.63
CA ASP A 432 13.65 -0.41 10.98
C ASP A 432 12.98 -0.57 9.61
N TYR A 433 12.48 -1.75 9.32
CA TYR A 433 11.94 -2.13 8.03
C TYR A 433 10.44 -1.87 7.95
N ALA A 434 9.97 -1.33 6.82
CA ALA A 434 8.59 -1.38 6.42
C ALA A 434 8.23 -2.81 5.93
N GLY A 435 6.94 -3.11 5.84
CA GLY A 435 6.51 -4.42 5.31
C GLY A 435 7.06 -4.72 3.92
N ALA A 436 7.11 -3.72 3.05
CA ALA A 436 7.67 -3.85 1.70
C ALA A 436 9.20 -4.11 1.71
N ASP A 437 9.94 -3.56 2.67
CA ASP A 437 11.38 -3.84 2.79
C ASP A 437 11.62 -5.31 3.15
N ILE A 438 10.78 -5.85 4.08
CA ILE A 438 10.83 -7.27 4.48
C ILE A 438 10.49 -8.18 3.30
N GLU A 439 9.42 -7.85 2.57
CA GLU A 439 9.02 -8.56 1.36
C GLU A 439 10.17 -8.64 0.35
N ASN A 440 10.76 -7.49 0.00
CA ASN A 440 11.86 -7.41 -0.95
C ASN A 440 13.07 -8.23 -0.49
N ALA A 441 13.44 -8.14 0.80
CA ALA A 441 14.58 -8.90 1.34
C ALA A 441 14.36 -10.41 1.23
N ILE A 442 13.15 -10.89 1.53
CA ILE A 442 12.81 -12.32 1.43
C ILE A 442 12.87 -12.79 -0.04
N PHE A 443 12.25 -12.03 -0.96
CA PHE A 443 12.29 -12.38 -2.39
C PHE A 443 13.69 -12.36 -2.97
N ASP A 444 14.55 -11.43 -2.56
CA ASP A 444 15.94 -11.38 -2.98
C ASP A 444 16.73 -12.60 -2.45
N ALA A 445 16.48 -13.02 -1.21
CA ALA A 445 17.09 -14.24 -0.67
C ALA A 445 16.63 -15.49 -1.44
N VAL A 446 15.33 -15.63 -1.71
CA VAL A 446 14.76 -16.74 -2.50
C VAL A 446 15.33 -16.76 -3.92
N LYS A 447 15.47 -15.60 -4.55
CA LYS A 447 16.06 -15.46 -5.88
C LYS A 447 17.54 -15.92 -5.87
N LYS A 448 18.32 -15.52 -4.86
CA LYS A 448 19.70 -15.96 -4.70
C LYS A 448 19.78 -17.47 -4.47
N ALA A 449 18.92 -18.03 -3.61
CA ALA A 449 18.84 -19.47 -3.38
C ALA A 449 18.54 -20.23 -4.68
N PHE A 450 17.62 -19.73 -5.51
CA PHE A 450 17.28 -20.35 -6.79
C PHE A 450 18.44 -20.33 -7.80
N ILE A 451 19.25 -19.26 -7.80
CA ILE A 451 20.43 -19.14 -8.67
C ILE A 451 21.59 -19.98 -8.17
N GLY A 452 21.64 -20.26 -6.87
CA GLY A 452 22.66 -21.10 -6.25
C GLY A 452 22.60 -22.58 -6.70
N ASN A 453 23.69 -23.30 -6.51
CA ASN A 453 23.81 -24.70 -6.97
C ASN A 453 22.81 -25.64 -6.25
N ASP A 454 22.58 -25.43 -4.96
CA ASP A 454 21.77 -26.31 -4.13
C ASP A 454 20.28 -26.00 -4.18
N LYS A 455 19.90 -24.81 -4.68
CA LYS A 455 18.51 -24.30 -4.73
C LYS A 455 17.77 -24.38 -3.38
N ILE A 456 18.50 -24.20 -2.30
CA ILE A 456 17.98 -24.26 -0.92
C ILE A 456 18.06 -22.86 -0.30
N LEU A 457 16.94 -22.38 0.26
CA LEU A 457 16.95 -21.18 1.06
C LEU A 457 17.47 -21.50 2.45
N THR A 458 18.45 -20.72 2.93
CA THR A 458 19.05 -20.87 4.25
C THR A 458 18.82 -19.63 5.11
N GLN A 459 18.93 -19.78 6.44
CA GLN A 459 18.86 -18.66 7.38
C GLN A 459 19.89 -17.57 7.02
N ASP A 460 21.12 -17.98 6.70
CA ASP A 460 22.21 -17.05 6.35
C ASP A 460 21.92 -16.23 5.09
N LEU A 461 21.29 -16.83 4.07
CA LEU A 461 20.88 -16.10 2.86
C LEU A 461 19.80 -15.04 3.17
N LEU A 462 18.87 -15.38 4.07
CA LEU A 462 17.86 -14.42 4.54
C LEU A 462 18.51 -13.28 5.31
N LEU A 463 19.38 -13.56 6.26
CA LEU A 463 20.12 -12.55 7.03
C LEU A 463 21.00 -11.67 6.13
N GLU A 464 21.68 -12.27 5.16
CA GLU A 464 22.49 -11.52 4.18
C GLU A 464 21.62 -10.56 3.36
N ALA A 465 20.45 -11.01 2.86
CA ALA A 465 19.54 -10.18 2.09
C ALA A 465 18.97 -9.04 2.94
N ILE A 466 18.57 -9.33 4.18
CA ILE A 466 18.12 -8.33 5.15
C ILE A 466 19.22 -7.28 5.35
N ARG A 467 20.44 -7.66 5.71
CA ARG A 467 21.54 -6.72 5.95
C ARG A 467 21.93 -5.87 4.72
N LYS A 468 21.70 -6.36 3.52
CA LYS A 468 21.92 -5.61 2.26
C LYS A 468 20.82 -4.62 1.92
N THR A 469 19.62 -4.86 2.41
CA THR A 469 18.46 -3.99 2.14
C THR A 469 18.56 -2.73 3.00
N THR A 470 18.50 -1.56 2.39
CA THR A 470 18.49 -0.30 3.16
C THR A 470 17.09 -0.02 3.67
N PRO A 471 16.86 0.02 5.00
CA PRO A 471 15.53 0.26 5.56
C PRO A 471 14.97 1.63 5.18
N LEU A 472 13.68 1.68 4.89
CA LEU A 472 12.99 2.93 4.58
C LEU A 472 13.11 3.96 5.71
N ARG A 473 13.06 3.53 6.96
CA ARG A 473 13.21 4.41 8.14
C ARG A 473 14.53 5.16 8.14
N LYS A 474 15.64 4.52 7.76
CA LYS A 474 16.95 5.16 7.64
C LYS A 474 17.01 6.18 6.49
N THR A 475 16.27 5.92 5.40
CA THR A 475 16.18 6.83 4.26
C THR A 475 15.35 8.08 4.58
N LEU A 476 14.27 7.94 5.35
CA LEU A 476 13.36 9.03 5.69
C LEU A 476 13.81 9.85 6.92
N LYS A 477 14.70 9.31 7.77
CA LYS A 477 15.28 9.96 8.96
C LYS A 477 14.33 10.94 9.69
N ASP A 478 14.57 12.24 9.55
CA ASP A 478 13.88 13.31 10.28
C ASP A 478 12.36 13.37 9.99
N LYS A 479 11.94 12.98 8.78
CA LYS A 479 10.52 12.98 8.41
C LYS A 479 9.69 12.00 9.21
N VAL A 480 10.24 10.87 9.63
CA VAL A 480 9.50 9.87 10.43
C VAL A 480 9.07 10.46 11.77
N GLY A 481 9.98 11.12 12.48
CA GLY A 481 9.67 11.77 13.76
C GLY A 481 8.64 12.90 13.62
N GLU A 482 8.71 13.69 12.54
CA GLU A 482 7.71 14.72 12.24
C GLU A 482 6.32 14.13 11.99
N TYR A 483 6.23 13.05 11.23
CA TYR A 483 4.97 12.36 10.97
C TYR A 483 4.37 11.75 12.23
N GLU A 484 5.15 11.00 13.01
CA GLU A 484 4.69 10.39 14.25
C GLU A 484 4.18 11.45 15.23
N LYS A 485 4.91 12.56 15.39
CA LYS A 485 4.46 13.70 16.19
C LYS A 485 3.14 14.29 15.70
N LYS A 486 2.97 14.42 14.37
CA LYS A 486 1.75 14.97 13.78
C LYS A 486 0.55 14.06 13.99
N PHE A 487 0.74 12.74 13.92
CA PHE A 487 -0.32 11.76 14.19
C PHE A 487 -0.78 11.83 15.64
N ASP A 488 0.14 11.98 16.59
CA ASP A 488 -0.19 12.13 18.00
C ASP A 488 -0.94 13.46 18.28
N GLU A 489 -0.53 14.56 17.63
CA GLU A 489 -1.21 15.85 17.72
C GLU A 489 -2.66 15.79 17.22
N LEU A 490 -2.93 14.96 16.21
CA LEU A 490 -4.25 14.80 15.60
C LEU A 490 -5.11 13.75 16.30
N TYR A 491 -4.59 13.05 17.32
CA TYR A 491 -5.29 11.99 18.07
C TYR A 491 -5.89 10.91 17.17
N LEU A 492 -5.13 10.45 16.18
CA LEU A 492 -5.57 9.42 15.25
C LEU A 492 -5.51 8.03 15.88
N SER A 493 -6.41 7.16 15.45
CA SER A 493 -6.46 5.78 15.92
C SER A 493 -5.28 4.96 15.38
N PRO A 494 -4.43 4.35 16.24
CA PRO A 494 -3.39 3.46 15.76
C PRO A 494 -4.01 2.21 15.13
N ALA A 495 -3.53 1.80 13.97
CA ALA A 495 -3.99 0.61 13.26
C ALA A 495 -3.54 -0.69 13.94
N SER A 496 -2.37 -0.66 14.59
CA SER A 496 -1.77 -1.77 15.35
C SER A 496 -2.25 -1.79 16.80
N GLU A 497 -2.17 -2.96 17.42
CA GLU A 497 -2.24 -3.04 18.89
C GLU A 497 -1.01 -2.35 19.48
N ASN A 498 -1.21 -1.54 20.50
CA ASN A 498 -0.10 -0.92 21.19
C ASN A 498 0.66 -1.99 21.99
N ASP A 499 1.79 -2.44 21.49
CA ASP A 499 2.74 -3.28 22.24
C ASP A 499 3.72 -2.40 23.07
N GLY A 500 3.45 -1.09 23.21
CA GLY A 500 4.32 -0.15 23.92
C GLY A 500 3.80 1.28 23.88
N LEU A 501 4.59 2.18 24.46
CA LEU A 501 4.33 3.61 24.47
C LEU A 501 4.57 4.22 23.08
N SER A 502 3.74 5.17 22.64
CA SER A 502 4.08 5.97 21.45
C SER A 502 5.32 6.81 21.69
N ILE A 503 6.05 7.16 20.62
CA ILE A 503 7.28 7.98 20.76
C ILE A 503 6.98 9.30 21.45
N ALA A 504 5.86 9.96 21.16
CA ALA A 504 5.47 11.20 21.86
C ALA A 504 5.16 10.98 23.33
N GLN A 505 4.53 9.85 23.68
CA GLN A 505 4.37 9.44 25.07
C GLN A 505 5.71 9.18 25.73
N MET A 506 6.63 8.46 25.05
CA MET A 506 7.98 8.22 25.53
C MET A 506 8.75 9.51 25.76
N VAL A 507 8.72 10.47 24.84
CA VAL A 507 9.36 11.78 24.99
C VAL A 507 8.80 12.54 26.19
N LYS A 508 7.49 12.50 26.41
CA LYS A 508 6.84 13.12 27.59
C LYS A 508 7.23 12.41 28.87
N MET A 509 7.17 11.07 28.88
CA MET A 509 7.49 10.23 30.04
C MET A 509 8.98 10.22 30.36
N ALA A 510 9.87 10.41 29.40
CA ALA A 510 11.30 10.57 29.60
C ALA A 510 11.66 11.84 30.39
N LYS A 511 10.75 12.80 30.49
CA LYS A 511 10.88 14.04 31.27
C LYS A 511 10.05 14.04 32.55
N ASP A 512 9.39 12.91 32.88
CA ASP A 512 8.54 12.80 34.06
C ASP A 512 9.39 12.94 35.34
N PRO A 513 8.94 13.68 36.37
CA PRO A 513 9.63 13.77 37.66
C PRO A 513 9.86 12.42 38.34
N ASN A 514 8.93 11.46 38.12
CA ASN A 514 9.02 10.11 38.69
C ASN A 514 10.02 9.26 37.90
N TYR A 515 11.10 8.82 38.55
CA TYR A 515 12.11 7.98 37.94
C TYR A 515 11.56 6.62 37.43
N LEU A 516 10.52 6.06 38.08
CA LEU A 516 9.90 4.80 37.62
C LEU A 516 9.24 4.96 36.24
N THR A 517 8.66 6.12 35.94
CA THR A 517 8.13 6.45 34.62
C THR A 517 9.25 6.50 33.60
N ARG A 518 10.36 7.18 33.91
CA ARG A 518 11.54 7.26 33.04
C ARG A 518 12.21 5.90 32.85
N LEU A 519 12.25 5.10 33.94
CA LEU A 519 12.77 3.71 33.89
C LEU A 519 11.96 2.82 32.93
N ASN A 520 10.63 2.94 32.93
CA ASN A 520 9.78 2.21 32.01
C ASN A 520 10.10 2.56 30.55
N VAL A 521 10.33 3.84 30.24
CA VAL A 521 10.75 4.29 28.92
C VAL A 521 12.12 3.71 28.54
N ALA A 522 13.08 3.74 29.47
CA ALA A 522 14.43 3.22 29.23
C ALA A 522 14.46 1.70 28.96
N ASN A 523 13.48 0.96 29.48
CA ASN A 523 13.33 -0.49 29.25
C ASN A 523 12.47 -0.85 28.03
N ASP A 524 11.81 0.13 27.40
CA ASP A 524 10.95 -0.15 26.22
C ASP A 524 11.82 -0.55 25.01
N GLU A 525 11.42 -1.61 24.33
CA GLU A 525 12.15 -2.11 23.15
C GLU A 525 11.99 -1.21 21.91
N ASN A 526 11.03 -0.30 21.92
CA ASN A 526 10.75 0.62 20.81
C ASN A 526 11.27 2.04 21.04
N VAL A 527 11.98 2.27 22.14
CA VAL A 527 12.54 3.59 22.47
C VAL A 527 13.57 4.03 21.43
N THR A 528 13.52 5.29 21.02
CA THR A 528 14.46 5.84 20.02
C THR A 528 15.81 6.17 20.61
N GLU A 529 16.82 6.25 19.73
CA GLU A 529 18.20 6.60 20.12
C GLU A 529 18.27 7.95 20.83
N GLU A 530 17.52 8.95 20.36
CA GLU A 530 17.51 10.31 20.93
C GLU A 530 16.97 10.32 22.37
N ILE A 531 15.94 9.50 22.65
CA ILE A 531 15.40 9.37 24.00
C ILE A 531 16.41 8.67 24.92
N LEU A 532 17.10 7.63 24.41
CA LEU A 532 18.16 6.94 25.16
C LEU A 532 19.34 7.86 25.43
N GLU A 533 19.78 8.69 24.47
CA GLU A 533 20.80 9.70 24.66
C GLU A 533 20.44 10.70 25.80
N GLN A 534 19.18 11.10 25.88
CA GLN A 534 18.67 11.94 26.95
C GLN A 534 18.70 11.21 28.29
N LEU A 535 18.16 9.97 28.36
CA LEU A 535 18.05 9.17 29.58
C LEU A 535 19.42 8.62 30.06
N ALA A 536 20.42 8.53 29.20
CA ALA A 536 21.80 8.18 29.57
C ALA A 536 22.40 9.17 30.57
N LYS A 537 21.90 10.40 30.57
CA LYS A 537 22.32 11.48 31.50
C LYS A 537 21.37 11.65 32.68
N ASP A 538 20.49 10.68 32.93
CA ASP A 538 19.49 10.73 34.02
C ASP A 538 20.19 10.73 35.38
N ASP A 539 19.66 11.49 36.35
CA ASP A 539 20.19 11.56 37.72
C ASP A 539 20.06 10.21 38.43
N ASN A 540 19.08 9.39 38.07
CA ASN A 540 18.84 8.10 38.71
C ASN A 540 19.68 6.99 38.06
N LEU A 541 20.44 6.28 38.89
CA LEU A 541 21.31 5.19 38.44
C LEU A 541 20.59 4.03 37.79
N GLU A 542 19.38 3.68 38.26
CA GLU A 542 18.60 2.57 37.70
C GLU A 542 18.08 2.89 36.30
N VAL A 543 17.74 4.16 36.01
CA VAL A 543 17.37 4.62 34.66
C VAL A 543 18.58 4.50 33.74
N ARG A 544 19.77 4.98 34.15
CA ARG A 544 20.99 4.84 33.35
C ARG A 544 21.33 3.37 33.08
N LYS A 545 21.26 2.50 34.11
CA LYS A 545 21.46 1.04 33.92
C LYS A 545 20.50 0.43 32.89
N ALA A 546 19.26 0.85 32.89
CA ALA A 546 18.26 0.39 31.91
C ALA A 546 18.62 0.85 30.50
N VAL A 547 19.04 2.11 30.32
CA VAL A 547 19.53 2.63 29.03
C VAL A 547 20.67 1.79 28.48
N PHE A 548 21.71 1.51 29.31
CA PHE A 548 22.87 0.74 28.85
C PHE A 548 22.58 -0.75 28.64
N LYS A 549 21.53 -1.29 29.24
CA LYS A 549 20.99 -2.62 28.90
C LYS A 549 20.17 -2.63 27.62
N ASN A 550 19.60 -1.50 27.25
CA ASN A 550 18.70 -1.44 26.10
C ASN A 550 19.46 -1.74 24.82
N ILE A 551 18.90 -2.65 24.01
CA ILE A 551 19.47 -3.08 22.74
C ILE A 551 19.60 -1.94 21.73
N ASN A 552 18.88 -0.84 21.94
CA ASN A 552 18.82 0.34 21.09
C ASN A 552 19.80 1.43 21.53
N CYS A 553 20.54 1.21 22.60
CA CYS A 553 21.49 2.22 23.08
C CYS A 553 22.55 2.48 22.00
N PRO A 554 22.72 3.75 21.58
CA PRO A 554 23.71 4.11 20.56
C PRO A 554 25.13 3.76 21.00
N THR A 555 25.97 3.27 20.09
CA THR A 555 27.39 2.98 20.31
C THR A 555 28.10 4.17 20.94
N LYS A 556 27.87 5.38 20.42
CA LYS A 556 28.49 6.61 20.92
C LYS A 556 28.20 6.84 22.40
N VAL A 557 26.99 6.59 22.87
CA VAL A 557 26.56 6.79 24.26
C VAL A 557 27.23 5.78 25.19
N LEU A 558 27.34 4.52 24.72
CA LEU A 558 28.04 3.46 25.45
C LEU A 558 29.52 3.76 25.58
N ASP A 559 30.17 4.22 24.51
CA ASP A 559 31.58 4.53 24.45
C ASP A 559 31.93 5.77 25.30
N GLU A 560 31.10 6.83 25.26
CA GLU A 560 31.26 8.01 26.11
C GLU A 560 31.16 7.65 27.59
N GLN A 561 30.16 6.83 27.97
CA GLN A 561 29.97 6.39 29.33
C GLN A 561 31.11 5.51 29.83
N LEU A 562 31.57 4.58 28.99
CA LEU A 562 32.72 3.72 29.32
C LEU A 562 33.97 4.55 29.63
N SER A 563 34.22 5.59 28.85
CA SER A 563 35.33 6.49 29.04
C SER A 563 35.21 7.35 30.31
N LEU A 564 33.99 7.71 30.73
CA LEU A 564 33.73 8.49 31.95
C LEU A 564 33.86 7.63 33.21
N GLU A 565 33.32 6.44 33.24
CA GLU A 565 33.33 5.54 34.41
C GLU A 565 34.75 5.06 34.78
N GLU A 566 35.61 4.90 33.80
CA GLU A 566 37.02 4.49 34.03
C GLU A 566 37.91 5.58 34.67
N ASN A 567 37.50 6.85 34.53
CA ASN A 567 38.23 7.98 35.11
C ASN A 567 37.79 8.35 36.55
N HIS A 568 36.78 7.66 37.09
CA HIS A 568 36.23 7.91 38.42
C HIS A 568 36.91 7.05 39.49
N GLU A 569 37.34 7.67 40.64
CA GLU A 569 37.93 6.99 41.80
C GLU A 569 36.98 6.00 42.53
N ARG A 570 35.67 6.02 42.22
CA ARG A 570 34.65 5.09 42.73
C ARG A 570 33.99 4.32 41.58
N TYR A 571 34.57 3.24 41.29
CA TYR A 571 34.25 2.22 40.31
C TYR A 571 33.03 1.41 40.71
N ASP A 572 31.95 1.39 39.92
CA ASP A 572 30.88 0.37 40.04
C ASP A 572 31.14 -0.76 39.02
N GLU A 573 31.84 -1.82 39.46
CA GLU A 573 32.18 -2.99 38.63
C GLU A 573 30.94 -3.61 37.96
N LYS A 574 29.77 -3.59 38.64
CA LYS A 574 28.52 -4.09 38.10
C LYS A 574 27.94 -3.24 36.97
N PHE A 575 28.21 -1.95 37.01
CA PHE A 575 27.77 -1.02 35.99
C PHE A 575 28.56 -1.19 34.69
N LEU A 576 29.87 -1.36 34.81
CA LEU A 576 30.74 -1.66 33.68
C LEU A 576 30.37 -3.02 33.03
N ASP A 577 30.03 -4.03 33.83
CA ASP A 577 29.57 -5.33 33.30
C ASP A 577 28.30 -5.17 32.42
N ILE A 578 27.39 -4.26 32.77
CA ILE A 578 26.20 -3.96 31.99
C ILE A 578 26.55 -3.36 30.62
N ILE A 579 27.49 -2.38 30.62
CA ILE A 579 27.93 -1.71 29.39
C ILE A 579 28.60 -2.72 28.45
N TYR A 580 29.55 -3.50 28.97
CA TYR A 580 30.26 -4.51 28.18
C TYR A 580 29.39 -5.68 27.70
N GLN A 581 28.25 -5.92 28.32
CA GLN A 581 27.26 -6.92 27.84
C GLN A 581 26.41 -6.39 26.68
N ASN A 582 26.39 -5.09 26.43
CA ASN A 582 25.64 -4.52 25.31
C ASN A 582 26.38 -4.76 23.99
N LYS A 583 25.71 -5.38 23.03
CA LYS A 583 26.27 -5.71 21.71
C LYS A 583 26.67 -4.47 20.87
N ASN A 584 26.15 -3.29 21.20
CA ASN A 584 26.40 -2.04 20.48
C ASN A 584 27.68 -1.32 20.96
N VAL A 585 28.40 -1.83 21.92
CA VAL A 585 29.71 -1.26 22.30
C VAL A 585 30.68 -1.36 21.12
N SER A 586 31.42 -0.29 20.87
CA SER A 586 32.41 -0.21 19.81
C SER A 586 33.44 -1.35 19.94
N PHE A 587 33.52 -2.17 18.88
CA PHE A 587 34.50 -3.27 18.84
C PHE A 587 35.94 -2.75 18.91
N ALA A 588 36.20 -1.57 18.36
CA ALA A 588 37.52 -0.92 18.43
C ALA A 588 37.88 -0.54 19.86
N LEU A 589 36.93 0.04 20.63
CA LEU A 589 37.15 0.42 22.02
C LEU A 589 37.31 -0.83 22.90
N ALA A 590 36.49 -1.86 22.67
CA ALA A 590 36.61 -3.13 23.37
C ALA A 590 37.98 -3.79 23.15
N LEU A 591 38.54 -3.74 21.94
CA LEU A 591 39.89 -4.20 21.62
C LEU A 591 40.99 -3.45 22.36
N ASP A 592 40.90 -2.11 22.50
CA ASP A 592 41.87 -1.32 23.24
C ASP A 592 41.89 -1.66 24.73
N LYS A 593 40.71 -1.81 25.30
CA LYS A 593 40.52 -2.12 26.72
C LYS A 593 40.94 -3.54 27.10
N TRP A 594 40.83 -4.49 26.19
CA TRP A 594 41.30 -5.85 26.42
C TRP A 594 42.82 -5.93 26.75
N LYS A 595 43.62 -4.90 26.41
CA LYS A 595 45.05 -4.84 26.69
C LYS A 595 45.35 -4.60 28.18
N GLU A 596 44.49 -3.84 28.85
CA GLU A 596 44.89 -3.15 30.07
C GLU A 596 44.74 -4.01 31.32
N ASP A 597 43.78 -4.97 31.40
CA ASP A 597 43.60 -5.74 32.64
C ASP A 597 43.01 -7.15 32.36
N ILE A 598 43.45 -8.15 33.19
CA ILE A 598 42.99 -9.54 33.12
C ILE A 598 41.49 -9.68 33.45
N LYS A 599 40.94 -8.86 34.34
CA LYS A 599 39.51 -8.85 34.68
C LYS A 599 38.66 -8.33 33.51
N THR A 600 39.14 -7.30 32.85
CA THR A 600 38.51 -6.73 31.65
C THR A 600 38.48 -7.72 30.49
N ARG A 601 39.47 -8.60 30.37
CA ARG A 601 39.51 -9.67 29.34
C ARG A 601 38.34 -10.62 29.42
N SER A 602 37.99 -11.04 30.62
CA SER A 602 36.83 -11.94 30.82
C SER A 602 35.48 -11.29 30.45
N ARG A 603 35.34 -9.98 30.67
CA ARG A 603 34.16 -9.18 30.37
C ARG A 603 34.00 -8.97 28.87
N ILE A 604 35.07 -8.68 28.18
CA ILE A 604 35.14 -8.43 26.76
C ILE A 604 34.96 -9.73 25.92
N ASP A 605 35.28 -10.88 26.48
CA ASP A 605 35.02 -12.17 25.81
C ASP A 605 33.55 -12.35 25.40
N HIS A 606 32.62 -11.71 26.10
CA HIS A 606 31.21 -11.67 25.70
C HIS A 606 30.97 -10.83 24.45
N LEU A 607 31.67 -9.71 24.30
CA LEU A 607 31.54 -8.86 23.10
C LEU A 607 32.06 -9.56 21.85
N PHE A 608 33.12 -10.34 21.96
CA PHE A 608 33.65 -11.12 20.84
C PHE A 608 32.74 -12.28 20.44
N LYS A 609 31.90 -12.78 21.34
CA LYS A 609 30.89 -13.78 21.03
C LYS A 609 29.63 -13.16 20.40
N ASN A 610 29.31 -11.93 20.76
CA ASN A 610 28.09 -11.25 20.35
C ASN A 610 28.27 -10.39 19.09
N ASN A 611 29.51 -9.96 18.78
CA ASN A 611 29.85 -9.27 17.54
C ASN A 611 30.29 -10.29 16.50
N ASP A 612 29.65 -10.25 15.34
CA ASP A 612 30.01 -11.11 14.23
C ASP A 612 31.40 -10.73 13.70
N ILE A 613 32.40 -11.53 14.08
CA ILE A 613 33.79 -11.32 13.66
C ILE A 613 33.97 -11.55 12.16
N SER A 614 32.98 -12.17 11.49
CA SER A 614 32.94 -12.29 10.04
C SER A 614 32.68 -10.96 9.33
N LEU A 615 32.17 -9.95 10.02
CA LEU A 615 31.96 -8.62 9.44
C LEU A 615 33.29 -7.98 9.06
N LEU A 616 33.35 -7.45 7.84
CA LEU A 616 34.54 -6.86 7.23
C LEU A 616 35.22 -5.81 8.12
N GLU A 617 34.41 -4.91 8.70
CA GLU A 617 34.86 -3.80 9.57
C GLU A 617 35.54 -4.29 10.85
N ASN A 618 35.02 -5.36 11.46
CA ASN A 618 35.59 -5.93 12.68
C ASN A 618 36.92 -6.61 12.39
N GLN A 619 37.08 -7.26 11.25
CA GLN A 619 38.31 -7.90 10.82
C GLN A 619 39.39 -6.88 10.45
N GLU A 620 39.01 -5.76 9.84
CA GLU A 620 39.92 -4.66 9.57
C GLU A 620 40.48 -4.03 10.84
N ALA A 621 39.60 -3.79 11.84
CA ALA A 621 40.01 -3.28 13.13
C ALA A 621 40.99 -4.20 13.88
N ILE A 622 40.83 -5.53 13.74
CA ILE A 622 41.77 -6.51 14.32
C ILE A 622 43.14 -6.46 13.62
N LEU A 623 43.14 -6.29 12.28
CA LEU A 623 44.38 -6.27 11.49
C LEU A 623 45.19 -5.00 11.66
N GLU A 624 44.55 -3.85 11.77
CA GLU A 624 45.22 -2.54 11.87
C GLU A 624 45.99 -2.39 13.18
N ARG A 625 45.60 -3.09 14.23
CA ARG A 625 46.22 -2.92 15.57
C ARG A 625 47.49 -3.73 15.83
N GLY A 626 47.80 -4.72 15.00
CA GLY A 626 49.04 -5.51 15.07
C GLY A 626 49.33 -6.18 16.43
N GLY A 627 50.41 -6.91 16.53
CA GLY A 627 50.89 -7.51 17.79
C GLY A 627 50.27 -8.87 18.12
N ALA A 628 50.22 -9.24 19.41
CA ALA A 628 49.74 -10.57 19.87
C ALA A 628 48.23 -10.77 19.77
N TYR A 629 47.49 -9.74 19.55
CA TYR A 629 46.03 -9.69 19.52
C TYR A 629 45.35 -10.45 18.39
N PRO A 630 45.75 -10.18 17.12
CA PRO A 630 45.20 -10.94 15.99
C PRO A 630 45.34 -12.43 16.21
N LYS A 631 46.42 -12.85 16.85
CA LYS A 631 46.80 -14.26 17.10
C LYS A 631 45.85 -14.99 18.03
N VAL A 632 45.52 -14.35 19.16
CA VAL A 632 44.63 -14.96 20.18
C VAL A 632 43.18 -14.98 19.73
N LEU A 633 42.75 -13.89 19.04
CA LEU A 633 41.39 -13.79 18.51
C LEU A 633 41.14 -14.73 17.33
N LEU A 634 42.07 -14.83 16.40
CA LEU A 634 41.98 -15.73 15.26
C LEU A 634 42.01 -17.20 15.67
N ALA A 635 42.80 -17.56 16.69
CA ALA A 635 42.78 -18.89 17.26
C ALA A 635 41.45 -19.26 17.96
N LYS A 636 40.75 -18.24 18.50
CA LYS A 636 39.48 -18.43 19.20
C LYS A 636 38.27 -18.43 18.24
N TYR A 637 38.41 -17.84 17.06
CA TYR A 637 37.35 -17.66 16.05
C TYR A 637 37.87 -18.06 14.64
N PRO A 638 37.87 -19.33 14.30
CA PRO A 638 38.44 -19.87 13.04
C PRO A 638 37.78 -19.30 11.76
N GLU A 639 36.56 -18.85 11.86
CA GLU A 639 35.77 -18.32 10.72
C GLU A 639 36.37 -17.05 10.10
N SER A 640 37.09 -16.24 10.91
CA SER A 640 37.79 -15.03 10.43
C SER A 640 39.02 -15.34 9.58
N VAL A 641 39.48 -16.60 9.56
CA VAL A 641 40.66 -17.03 8.76
C VAL A 641 40.39 -16.93 7.26
N ASN A 642 39.17 -17.17 6.81
CA ASN A 642 38.82 -17.09 5.39
C ASN A 642 38.93 -15.68 4.82
N TYR A 643 38.68 -14.64 5.63
CA TYR A 643 38.82 -13.26 5.20
C TYR A 643 40.29 -12.81 5.10
N LEU A 644 41.09 -13.19 6.08
CA LEU A 644 42.54 -12.93 6.07
C LEU A 644 43.20 -13.59 4.86
N ALA A 645 42.67 -14.74 4.49
CA ALA A 645 43.06 -15.48 3.29
C ALA A 645 42.82 -14.70 1.98
N GLN A 646 41.75 -13.92 1.90
CA GLN A 646 41.43 -13.13 0.70
C GLN A 646 42.30 -11.88 0.53
N LYS A 647 42.89 -11.34 1.61
CA LYS A 647 43.81 -10.17 1.53
C LYS A 647 45.29 -10.52 1.21
N GLY A 648 45.60 -11.79 0.94
CA GLY A 648 46.77 -12.13 0.13
C GLY A 648 48.11 -12.29 0.86
N LYS A 649 48.13 -12.52 2.17
CA LYS A 649 49.37 -12.86 2.88
C LYS A 649 49.49 -14.37 3.13
N PHE A 650 49.34 -15.16 2.09
CA PHE A 650 49.57 -16.60 2.19
C PHE A 650 51.05 -16.91 2.12
N LYS A 651 51.45 -17.85 2.94
CA LYS A 651 52.74 -18.53 2.81
C LYS A 651 52.49 -20.04 2.71
N ASP A 652 53.20 -20.65 1.75
CA ASP A 652 53.18 -22.08 1.61
C ASP A 652 54.05 -22.73 2.71
N ILE A 653 53.52 -23.80 3.33
CA ILE A 653 54.28 -24.68 4.20
C ILE A 653 54.91 -25.68 3.30
N LYS A 654 56.23 -25.63 3.21
CA LYS A 654 56.98 -26.51 2.33
C LYS A 654 57.75 -27.55 3.16
N VAL A 655 57.87 -28.73 2.60
CA VAL A 655 58.76 -29.76 3.11
C VAL A 655 60.21 -29.31 2.97
N PRO A 656 61.02 -29.24 4.02
CA PRO A 656 62.45 -28.98 3.89
C PRO A 656 63.14 -30.10 3.14
N ASP A 657 64.45 -29.92 2.93
CA ASP A 657 65.24 -31.05 2.39
C ASP A 657 65.29 -32.21 3.40
N ILE A 658 64.57 -33.26 3.07
CA ILE A 658 64.44 -34.46 3.93
C ILE A 658 65.55 -35.48 3.69
N GLY A 659 66.51 -35.19 2.80
CA GLY A 659 67.66 -36.07 2.55
C GLY A 659 67.28 -37.41 1.92
N SER A 660 66.07 -37.59 1.46
CA SER A 660 65.51 -38.76 0.78
C SER A 660 64.64 -38.31 -0.39
N ASN A 661 64.45 -39.15 -1.41
CA ASN A 661 63.63 -38.80 -2.57
C ASN A 661 62.12 -38.75 -2.27
N LYS A 662 61.70 -39.39 -1.15
CA LYS A 662 60.29 -39.43 -0.72
C LYS A 662 60.23 -39.54 0.81
N GLY A 663 59.22 -38.91 1.37
CA GLY A 663 58.78 -39.07 2.78
C GLY A 663 57.27 -39.24 2.85
N LYS A 664 56.76 -39.64 4.00
CA LYS A 664 55.34 -39.80 4.25
C LYS A 664 54.90 -39.01 5.48
N ILE A 665 53.83 -38.23 5.39
CA ILE A 665 53.31 -37.52 6.54
C ILE A 665 52.71 -38.51 7.54
N THR A 666 53.24 -38.56 8.74
CA THR A 666 52.80 -39.47 9.82
C THR A 666 51.78 -38.79 10.69
N GLN A 667 51.97 -37.53 10.98
CA GLN A 667 51.06 -36.77 11.88
C GLN A 667 51.10 -35.28 11.59
N TRP A 668 49.95 -34.60 11.72
CA TRP A 668 49.83 -33.16 11.86
C TRP A 668 49.67 -32.85 13.35
N PHE A 669 50.55 -31.99 13.89
CA PHE A 669 50.50 -31.55 15.30
C PHE A 669 49.55 -30.34 15.46
N LYS A 670 49.19 -29.68 14.36
CA LYS A 670 48.31 -28.50 14.32
C LYS A 670 47.09 -28.80 13.45
N HIS A 671 45.95 -28.23 13.84
CA HIS A 671 44.69 -28.35 13.13
C HIS A 671 44.39 -27.09 12.34
N LEU A 672 43.47 -27.19 11.39
CA LEU A 672 42.97 -26.02 10.67
C LEU A 672 42.41 -24.96 11.66
N GLY A 673 42.85 -23.72 11.52
CA GLY A 673 42.50 -22.64 12.42
C GLY A 673 43.47 -22.43 13.61
N ASP A 674 44.38 -23.36 13.86
CA ASP A 674 45.36 -23.18 14.93
C ASP A 674 46.36 -22.09 14.60
N TYR A 675 46.66 -21.25 15.58
CA TYR A 675 47.75 -20.31 15.51
C TYR A 675 49.09 -21.02 15.73
N ILE A 676 50.05 -20.80 14.84
CA ILE A 676 51.36 -21.36 14.82
C ILE A 676 52.42 -20.26 15.01
N SER A 677 53.29 -20.36 15.97
CA SER A 677 54.42 -19.47 16.12
C SER A 677 55.59 -19.94 15.28
N LYS A 678 56.41 -19.01 14.80
CA LYS A 678 57.65 -19.38 14.12
C LYS A 678 58.51 -20.30 14.99
N GLY A 679 58.86 -21.45 14.45
CA GLY A 679 59.62 -22.49 15.16
C GLY A 679 58.75 -23.62 15.75
N ASP A 680 57.41 -23.45 15.82
CA ASP A 680 56.55 -24.56 16.29
C ASP A 680 56.58 -25.72 15.28
N SER A 681 56.55 -26.98 15.77
CA SER A 681 56.39 -28.14 14.91
C SER A 681 54.98 -28.21 14.36
N ILE A 682 54.85 -28.27 13.04
CA ILE A 682 53.55 -28.28 12.30
C ILE A 682 53.11 -29.72 12.04
N CYS A 683 53.98 -30.55 11.50
CA CYS A 683 53.71 -31.94 11.17
C CYS A 683 55.01 -32.77 11.27
N GLU A 684 54.85 -34.09 11.24
CA GLU A 684 55.95 -35.06 11.21
C GLU A 684 55.93 -35.81 9.89
N ILE A 685 57.12 -36.03 9.34
CA ILE A 685 57.35 -36.77 8.11
C ILE A 685 58.30 -37.91 8.37
N GLU A 686 57.95 -39.12 7.99
CA GLU A 686 58.79 -40.29 7.98
C GLU A 686 59.59 -40.34 6.68
N GLY A 687 60.89 -40.10 6.75
CA GLY A 687 61.83 -40.29 5.65
C GLY A 687 62.55 -41.65 5.75
N ASP A 688 63.39 -41.98 4.76
CA ASP A 688 64.07 -43.30 4.69
C ASP A 688 64.94 -43.63 5.91
N LYS A 689 65.35 -42.64 6.71
CA LYS A 689 66.30 -42.84 7.80
C LYS A 689 65.86 -42.28 9.15
N ALA A 690 64.85 -41.44 9.22
CA ALA A 690 64.39 -40.79 10.44
C ALA A 690 63.01 -40.15 10.30
N LEU A 691 62.35 -39.94 11.44
CA LEU A 691 61.19 -39.04 11.58
C LEU A 691 61.69 -37.61 11.66
N ILE A 692 61.12 -36.74 10.87
CA ILE A 692 61.51 -35.35 10.75
C ILE A 692 60.30 -34.46 11.10
N GLU A 693 60.41 -33.66 12.14
CA GLU A 693 59.42 -32.64 12.45
C GLU A 693 59.64 -31.37 11.59
N ILE A 694 58.57 -30.86 11.03
CA ILE A 694 58.58 -29.68 10.17
C ILE A 694 58.26 -28.46 11.03
N PRO A 695 59.24 -27.57 11.29
CA PRO A 695 59.04 -26.36 12.05
C PRO A 695 58.40 -25.28 11.13
N SER A 696 57.58 -24.43 11.69
CA SER A 696 57.03 -23.28 10.97
C SER A 696 58.11 -22.22 10.71
N GLU A 697 58.26 -21.80 9.50
CA GLU A 697 59.14 -20.68 9.10
C GLU A 697 58.53 -19.29 9.45
N PHE A 698 57.22 -19.23 9.61
CA PHE A 698 56.46 -18.00 9.85
C PHE A 698 55.55 -18.17 11.05
N SER A 699 55.12 -17.04 11.59
CA SER A 699 54.02 -17.01 12.57
C SER A 699 52.71 -16.68 11.82
N GLY A 700 51.62 -17.38 12.17
CA GLY A 700 50.32 -17.20 11.51
C GLY A 700 49.30 -18.28 11.82
N VAL A 701 48.20 -18.35 11.09
CA VAL A 701 47.13 -19.34 11.28
C VAL A 701 47.12 -20.37 10.16
N LEU A 702 47.05 -21.68 10.51
CA LEU A 702 46.96 -22.75 9.53
C LEU A 702 45.62 -22.69 8.80
N HIS A 703 45.69 -22.34 7.51
CA HIS A 703 44.50 -22.16 6.68
C HIS A 703 44.09 -23.42 5.92
N GLN A 704 45.05 -24.14 5.37
CA GLN A 704 44.79 -25.29 4.53
C GLN A 704 45.82 -26.37 4.73
N ILE A 705 45.39 -27.62 4.91
CA ILE A 705 46.19 -28.80 4.81
C ILE A 705 46.01 -29.37 3.39
N ILE A 706 47.07 -29.35 2.58
CA ILE A 706 47.05 -29.84 1.20
C ILE A 706 47.32 -31.34 1.17
N THR A 707 48.26 -31.79 2.00
CA THR A 707 48.66 -33.18 2.05
C THR A 707 48.26 -33.79 3.41
N PRO A 708 47.22 -34.61 3.48
CA PRO A 708 46.79 -35.26 4.69
C PRO A 708 47.76 -36.36 5.15
N VAL A 709 47.60 -36.84 6.40
CA VAL A 709 48.34 -37.95 6.97
C VAL A 709 48.24 -39.17 6.07
N GLY A 710 49.37 -39.82 5.88
CA GLY A 710 49.46 -41.06 5.14
C GLY A 710 49.88 -40.91 3.65
N LEU A 711 49.96 -39.70 3.15
CA LEU A 711 50.38 -39.43 1.77
C LEU A 711 51.89 -39.16 1.66
N GLU A 712 52.45 -39.57 0.52
CA GLU A 712 53.88 -39.34 0.17
C GLU A 712 54.12 -37.90 -0.20
N VAL A 713 55.26 -37.36 0.18
CA VAL A 713 55.77 -36.02 -0.13
C VAL A 713 57.25 -36.04 -0.54
N MET A 714 57.66 -35.08 -1.32
CA MET A 714 59.06 -34.84 -1.69
C MET A 714 59.63 -33.59 -1.07
N SER A 715 60.91 -33.43 -1.01
CA SER A 715 61.54 -32.18 -0.59
C SER A 715 60.99 -31.00 -1.42
N TYR A 716 60.64 -29.92 -0.74
CA TYR A 716 60.05 -28.69 -1.28
C TYR A 716 58.60 -28.79 -1.73
N ASP A 717 57.93 -29.92 -1.57
CA ASP A 717 56.49 -30.02 -1.80
C ASP A 717 55.70 -29.09 -0.85
N VAL A 718 54.64 -28.50 -1.38
CA VAL A 718 53.71 -27.66 -0.57
C VAL A 718 52.70 -28.54 0.12
N ILE A 719 52.81 -28.69 1.42
CA ILE A 719 51.96 -29.59 2.23
C ILE A 719 50.79 -28.86 2.90
N GLY A 720 50.83 -27.53 2.98
CA GLY A 720 49.79 -26.70 3.56
C GLY A 720 49.98 -25.24 3.23
N LYS A 721 49.01 -24.44 3.67
CA LYS A 721 49.08 -23.00 3.56
C LYS A 721 48.71 -22.36 4.88
N MET A 722 49.43 -21.30 5.23
CA MET A 722 49.11 -20.51 6.42
C MET A 722 48.96 -19.05 6.03
N VAL A 723 48.10 -18.34 6.78
CA VAL A 723 47.98 -16.91 6.74
C VAL A 723 48.98 -16.33 7.72
N VAL A 724 49.93 -15.55 7.23
CA VAL A 724 50.98 -14.96 8.07
C VAL A 724 50.64 -13.50 8.43
N ASP A 725 51.21 -13.08 9.56
CA ASP A 725 51.02 -11.72 10.09
C ASP A 725 51.46 -10.63 9.11
#